data_b4f26383f31ae56fb5a79218ab4b8f9c
#
_entry.id   b4f26383f31ae56fb5a79218ab4b8f9c
#
_cell.length_a   1.000
_cell.length_b   1.000
_cell.length_c   1.000
_cell.angle_alpha   90.00
_cell.angle_beta   90.00
_cell.angle_gamma   90.00
#
_symmetry.space_group_name_H-M   'P 1'
#
loop_
_entity.id
_entity.type
_entity.pdbx_description
1 polymer ?
#
loop_
_entity_poly.entity_id
_entity_poly.type
_entity_poly.pdbx_seq_one_letter_code
_entity_poly.pdbx_strand_id
1 'polypeptide(L)'
;MSQTTVPYNHRAVEQKWRKVWEDKPINVNDGKKPKYYCLDMFPYPSGNGLHVGHWRGYVISDVWSRYKLMHGYYVIHPMGWDAFGLPAENYAIKMGVHPEKSTAENIRNIKRQIQEIAAIYDWDMEVNTTDPEFYKWTQWIFVKMFKAGLAYEKEMPINWCPSCKTGLANEEVVNGKCERCGADVTKKNLKQWMLKITKYADRLLADLDKLDWPEKVKKMQTDWIGKSNGAEVNFKVDGSDKEITVYTTRPDTLHGATFMVLAPEHALAKELATDETRAAVEDYIYQSSLKSSVDRLQDKEKTGVFTGSYAINPLNGAKVPIWLSDYVLADYGTGAIMCVPAHDDRDFEFAKKFNIPIIQVIAKDGKEIENMTEAYTEAKGIMINSGDWNGMESSVLKKEAPEMIEKMGVGKKTTNYKLRDWVFSRQRYWGEPIPIVHCPDCGAVPVPEEELPLLLPEVESYQPTGTGESPLADIPEWVNTTCPCCGKPAKRETNTMPQWAGSSWYFLRYVDNKNKDELVSREKADKYLPVDMYIGGVEHAVLHLLYSRFYTKFLYDIGVIDFDEPFTKLFNQGMITGKNGIKMSKSKGNVVSPDDLVRDYGCDSLRLYELFVGPPELDSEWDDRGIDGVYRFITRFWNLVMSQKDADVAETKELVKIRHKLVYDITQRLESFSLNTVISGFMEYNNKLIDLSKKGGVDKKTLETYVLLLAPFAPHIAEELWNELGHDTSVFAERWPEYDKDAMEDDEVEIAVQINGKTKGVVSIAKDASKEDALAAGKAAIADKLTGNVIKEIYVPGKIINIVMK
;
A
#
# COMPACT_ATOMS: atom_id res chain seq x y z
N MET A 1 -9.86 -18.82 53.83
CA MET A 1 -11.03 -17.98 53.52
C MET A 1 -11.00 -17.73 52.02
N SER A 2 -11.99 -18.19 51.26
CA SER A 2 -12.05 -17.86 49.84
C SER A 2 -12.30 -16.36 49.72
N GLN A 3 -11.30 -15.61 49.35
CA GLN A 3 -11.50 -14.23 48.93
C GLN A 3 -12.45 -14.26 47.72
N THR A 4 -13.63 -13.71 47.88
CA THR A 4 -14.57 -13.44 46.77
C THR A 4 -13.91 -12.41 45.88
N THR A 5 -13.21 -12.85 44.82
CA THR A 5 -12.67 -11.95 43.80
C THR A 5 -13.81 -11.16 43.17
N VAL A 6 -13.65 -9.84 43.10
CA VAL A 6 -14.60 -8.97 42.40
C VAL A 6 -14.62 -9.35 40.93
N PRO A 7 -15.79 -9.71 40.35
CA PRO A 7 -15.85 -10.11 38.95
C PRO A 7 -15.40 -8.99 38.02
N TYR A 8 -14.71 -9.32 36.93
CA TYR A 8 -14.36 -8.35 35.88
C TYR A 8 -15.60 -7.73 35.26
N ASN A 9 -15.71 -6.43 35.32
CA ASN A 9 -16.79 -5.65 34.72
C ASN A 9 -16.19 -4.66 33.70
N HIS A 10 -16.09 -5.09 32.43
CA HIS A 10 -15.49 -4.29 31.37
C HIS A 10 -16.14 -2.91 31.22
N ARG A 11 -17.48 -2.81 31.33
CA ARG A 11 -18.20 -1.54 31.16
C ARG A 11 -17.78 -0.50 32.21
N ALA A 12 -17.72 -0.91 33.46
CA ALA A 12 -17.34 -0.03 34.56
C ALA A 12 -15.87 0.42 34.44
N VAL A 13 -14.98 -0.53 34.11
CA VAL A 13 -13.54 -0.28 33.94
C VAL A 13 -13.30 0.68 32.76
N GLU A 14 -13.89 0.39 31.63
CA GLU A 14 -13.74 1.23 30.42
C GLU A 14 -14.27 2.64 30.62
N GLN A 15 -15.46 2.80 31.21
CA GLN A 15 -16.06 4.09 31.52
C GLN A 15 -15.18 4.92 32.48
N LYS A 16 -14.62 4.25 33.52
CA LYS A 16 -13.73 4.90 34.48
C LYS A 16 -12.50 5.46 33.79
N TRP A 17 -11.79 4.63 33.02
CA TRP A 17 -10.49 5.02 32.45
C TRP A 17 -10.61 5.98 31.30
N ARG A 18 -11.62 5.89 30.46
CA ARG A 18 -11.91 6.91 29.43
C ARG A 18 -12.05 8.30 30.04
N LYS A 19 -12.79 8.41 31.14
CA LYS A 19 -12.94 9.69 31.87
C LYS A 19 -11.61 10.16 32.45
N VAL A 20 -10.80 9.23 33.01
CA VAL A 20 -9.48 9.60 33.55
C VAL A 20 -8.57 10.14 32.43
N TRP A 21 -8.57 9.53 31.26
CA TRP A 21 -7.74 9.98 30.13
C TRP A 21 -8.23 11.28 29.49
N GLU A 22 -9.53 11.57 29.55
CA GLU A 22 -10.07 12.90 29.18
C GLU A 22 -9.51 14.01 30.10
N ASP A 23 -9.48 13.74 31.39
CA ASP A 23 -9.01 14.72 32.39
C ASP A 23 -7.46 14.78 32.42
N LYS A 24 -6.79 13.69 32.16
CA LYS A 24 -5.33 13.53 32.22
C LYS A 24 -4.81 12.73 31.01
N PRO A 25 -4.58 13.40 29.87
CA PRO A 25 -4.03 12.74 28.67
C PRO A 25 -2.70 12.05 28.97
N ILE A 26 -2.55 10.82 28.44
CA ILE A 26 -1.33 10.00 28.67
C ILE A 26 -0.16 10.38 27.73
N ASN A 27 -0.47 11.02 26.61
CA ASN A 27 0.52 11.42 25.60
C ASN A 27 0.59 12.96 25.55
N VAL A 28 1.51 13.53 26.32
CA VAL A 28 1.67 14.98 26.42
C VAL A 28 2.98 15.42 25.79
N ASN A 29 2.91 16.47 24.97
CA ASN A 29 4.09 17.10 24.39
C ASN A 29 4.74 18.05 25.41
N ASP A 30 5.82 17.63 26.03
CA ASP A 30 6.62 18.44 26.97
C ASP A 30 7.76 19.21 26.28
N GLY A 31 7.86 19.09 24.95
CA GLY A 31 8.91 19.72 24.14
C GLY A 31 10.30 19.08 24.27
N LYS A 32 10.47 18.06 25.12
CA LYS A 32 11.77 17.42 25.41
C LYS A 32 11.89 16.01 24.81
N LYS A 33 10.76 15.32 24.70
CA LYS A 33 10.73 13.96 24.16
C LYS A 33 10.98 13.98 22.64
N PRO A 34 11.73 12.99 22.09
CA PRO A 34 11.81 12.81 20.65
C PRO A 34 10.42 12.51 20.08
N LYS A 35 10.16 12.98 18.86
CA LYS A 35 8.87 12.69 18.21
C LYS A 35 8.83 11.28 17.63
N TYR A 36 7.66 10.70 17.58
CA TYR A 36 7.34 9.55 16.74
C TYR A 36 5.98 9.76 16.07
N TYR A 37 5.96 9.87 14.75
CA TYR A 37 4.74 10.11 13.99
C TYR A 37 4.20 8.79 13.44
N CYS A 38 3.15 8.27 14.06
CA CYS A 38 2.40 7.10 13.61
C CYS A 38 1.11 7.56 12.94
N LEU A 39 0.88 7.18 11.70
CA LEU A 39 -0.24 7.66 10.90
C LEU A 39 -1.07 6.49 10.37
N ASP A 40 -2.38 6.62 10.50
CA ASP A 40 -3.37 5.79 9.81
C ASP A 40 -3.86 6.46 8.53
N MET A 41 -4.26 5.67 7.55
CA MET A 41 -5.07 6.19 6.47
C MET A 41 -6.43 6.62 7.01
N PHE A 42 -6.76 7.90 6.88
CA PHE A 42 -8.00 8.43 7.39
C PHE A 42 -9.23 7.92 6.61
N PRO A 43 -10.38 7.73 7.29
CA PRO A 43 -11.54 7.09 6.70
C PRO A 43 -12.31 8.00 5.76
N TYR A 44 -13.01 7.38 4.80
CA TYR A 44 -14.05 8.03 4.01
C TYR A 44 -15.38 8.03 4.78
N PRO A 45 -16.00 9.17 5.09
CA PRO A 45 -17.29 9.21 5.75
C PRO A 45 -18.46 8.93 4.77
N SER A 46 -18.36 7.82 4.03
CA SER A 46 -19.26 7.43 2.94
C SER A 46 -20.32 6.40 3.32
N GLY A 47 -20.65 6.30 4.60
CA GLY A 47 -21.64 5.36 5.09
C GLY A 47 -21.89 5.47 6.57
N ASN A 48 -22.91 4.76 7.05
CA ASN A 48 -23.41 4.89 8.41
C ASN A 48 -22.59 4.10 9.45
N GLY A 49 -21.27 4.38 9.55
CA GLY A 49 -20.35 3.83 10.55
C GLY A 49 -19.34 2.83 10.01
N LEU A 50 -18.45 2.42 10.91
CA LEU A 50 -17.37 1.45 10.68
C LEU A 50 -17.88 0.01 10.86
N HIS A 51 -17.12 -0.94 10.34
CA HIS A 51 -17.19 -2.36 10.66
C HIS A 51 -15.86 -2.84 11.23
N VAL A 52 -15.84 -4.04 11.80
CA VAL A 52 -14.64 -4.62 12.44
C VAL A 52 -13.40 -4.55 11.55
N GLY A 53 -13.52 -4.75 10.25
CA GLY A 53 -12.37 -4.66 9.35
C GLY A 53 -11.65 -3.31 9.30
N HIS A 54 -12.33 -2.21 9.66
CA HIS A 54 -11.67 -0.91 9.81
C HIS A 54 -10.89 -0.82 11.14
N TRP A 55 -11.39 -1.48 12.20
CA TRP A 55 -10.76 -1.44 13.50
C TRP A 55 -9.35 -2.04 13.50
N ARG A 56 -9.11 -3.06 12.66
CA ARG A 56 -7.82 -3.76 12.62
C ARG A 56 -6.63 -2.80 12.44
N GLY A 57 -6.68 -1.94 11.43
CA GLY A 57 -5.62 -0.95 11.17
C GLY A 57 -5.44 0.00 12.36
N TYR A 58 -6.53 0.57 12.86
CA TYR A 58 -6.51 1.52 13.96
C TYR A 58 -6.03 0.92 15.29
N VAL A 59 -6.33 -0.35 15.54
CA VAL A 59 -5.80 -1.06 16.71
C VAL A 59 -4.30 -1.33 16.57
N ILE A 60 -3.83 -1.73 15.38
CA ILE A 60 -2.40 -1.96 15.12
C ILE A 60 -1.60 -0.68 15.34
N SER A 61 -2.07 0.44 14.79
CA SER A 61 -1.39 1.73 14.93
C SER A 61 -1.36 2.23 16.37
N ASP A 62 -2.45 2.04 17.11
CA ASP A 62 -2.52 2.42 18.51
C ASP A 62 -1.60 1.57 19.40
N VAL A 63 -1.55 0.25 19.18
CA VAL A 63 -0.61 -0.63 19.90
C VAL A 63 0.81 -0.18 19.67
N TRP A 64 1.18 0.11 18.42
CA TRP A 64 2.52 0.60 18.08
C TRP A 64 2.80 1.97 18.67
N SER A 65 1.83 2.86 18.66
CA SER A 65 1.90 4.19 19.25
C SER A 65 2.13 4.14 20.76
N ARG A 66 1.37 3.30 21.49
CA ARG A 66 1.54 3.10 22.93
C ARG A 66 2.90 2.45 23.26
N TYR A 67 3.36 1.50 22.45
CA TYR A 67 4.67 0.92 22.57
C TYR A 67 5.78 1.98 22.46
N LYS A 68 5.67 2.89 21.47
CA LYS A 68 6.60 4.03 21.33
C LYS A 68 6.50 5.03 22.48
N LEU A 69 5.29 5.30 22.97
CA LEU A 69 5.08 6.14 24.15
C LEU A 69 5.84 5.58 25.37
N MET A 70 5.73 4.28 25.62
CA MET A 70 6.45 3.60 26.72
C MET A 70 7.98 3.55 26.49
N HIS A 71 8.45 3.79 25.26
CA HIS A 71 9.88 4.01 24.95
C HIS A 71 10.31 5.47 25.10
N GLY A 72 9.39 6.34 25.54
CA GLY A 72 9.67 7.73 25.86
C GLY A 72 9.59 8.71 24.73
N TYR A 73 8.91 8.34 23.64
CA TYR A 73 8.59 9.27 22.58
C TYR A 73 7.36 10.12 22.92
N TYR A 74 7.31 11.31 22.36
CA TYR A 74 6.05 12.01 22.13
C TYR A 74 5.46 11.47 20.81
N VAL A 75 4.31 10.86 20.87
CA VAL A 75 3.68 10.22 19.72
C VAL A 75 2.70 11.19 19.06
N ILE A 76 2.91 11.45 17.78
CA ILE A 76 1.95 12.14 16.92
C ILE A 76 1.05 11.07 16.31
N HIS A 77 -0.22 11.02 16.73
CA HIS A 77 -1.20 10.05 16.26
C HIS A 77 -2.51 10.78 15.98
N PRO A 78 -2.62 11.44 14.82
CA PRO A 78 -3.78 12.24 14.46
C PRO A 78 -4.87 11.40 13.79
N MET A 79 -6.08 11.97 13.71
CA MET A 79 -7.19 11.41 12.95
C MET A 79 -7.94 12.53 12.21
N GLY A 80 -8.53 12.22 11.06
CA GLY A 80 -9.27 13.17 10.25
C GLY A 80 -10.20 12.48 9.26
N TRP A 81 -10.66 13.24 8.25
CA TRP A 81 -11.74 12.83 7.36
C TRP A 81 -11.39 13.12 5.90
N ASP A 82 -11.33 12.06 5.09
CA ASP A 82 -11.29 12.18 3.63
C ASP A 82 -12.73 12.29 3.11
N ALA A 83 -13.28 13.49 3.17
CA ALA A 83 -14.72 13.73 3.12
C ALA A 83 -15.22 14.22 1.74
N PHE A 84 -14.34 14.62 0.83
CA PHE A 84 -14.68 14.93 -0.55
C PHE A 84 -14.69 13.67 -1.45
N GLY A 85 -15.20 13.83 -2.65
CA GLY A 85 -15.11 12.87 -3.74
C GLY A 85 -16.29 11.89 -3.87
N LEU A 86 -16.13 10.95 -4.78
CA LEU A 86 -17.17 10.01 -5.19
C LEU A 86 -17.80 9.18 -4.08
N PRO A 87 -17.04 8.68 -3.07
CA PRO A 87 -17.64 7.85 -2.03
C PRO A 87 -18.72 8.58 -1.25
N ALA A 88 -18.43 9.80 -0.81
CA ALA A 88 -19.36 10.64 -0.03
C ALA A 88 -20.53 11.11 -0.90
N GLU A 89 -20.25 11.58 -2.11
CA GLU A 89 -21.28 12.08 -3.02
C GLU A 89 -22.25 10.98 -3.48
N ASN A 90 -21.75 9.82 -3.86
CA ASN A 90 -22.61 8.70 -4.25
C ASN A 90 -23.49 8.21 -3.10
N TYR A 91 -22.96 8.22 -1.86
CA TYR A 91 -23.76 7.93 -0.69
C TYR A 91 -24.87 8.96 -0.48
N ALA A 92 -24.57 10.24 -0.58
CA ALA A 92 -25.53 11.34 -0.45
C ALA A 92 -26.63 11.26 -1.52
N ILE A 93 -26.29 10.99 -2.79
CA ILE A 93 -27.23 10.75 -3.88
C ILE A 93 -28.18 9.60 -3.55
N LYS A 94 -27.62 8.47 -3.08
CA LYS A 94 -28.42 7.29 -2.69
C LYS A 94 -29.41 7.60 -1.57
N MET A 95 -28.99 8.46 -0.62
CA MET A 95 -29.82 8.86 0.53
C MET A 95 -30.77 10.01 0.22
N GLY A 96 -30.65 10.66 -0.93
CA GLY A 96 -31.48 11.81 -1.32
C GLY A 96 -31.22 13.05 -0.46
N VAL A 97 -29.99 13.25 0.04
CA VAL A 97 -29.60 14.37 0.90
C VAL A 97 -28.39 15.10 0.33
N HIS A 98 -28.18 16.34 0.76
CA HIS A 98 -26.97 17.08 0.36
C HIS A 98 -25.71 16.44 0.95
N PRO A 99 -24.59 16.31 0.18
CA PRO A 99 -23.37 15.62 0.61
C PRO A 99 -22.74 16.25 1.86
N GLU A 100 -22.77 17.54 2.04
CA GLU A 100 -22.29 18.21 3.25
C GLU A 100 -23.01 17.70 4.50
N LYS A 101 -24.34 17.61 4.45
CA LYS A 101 -25.15 17.14 5.57
C LYS A 101 -24.89 15.67 5.89
N SER A 102 -24.92 14.81 4.88
CA SER A 102 -24.68 13.38 5.07
C SER A 102 -23.26 13.10 5.56
N THR A 103 -22.29 13.84 5.05
CA THR A 103 -20.89 13.73 5.47
C THR A 103 -20.71 14.13 6.94
N ALA A 104 -21.31 15.26 7.36
CA ALA A 104 -21.25 15.72 8.74
C ALA A 104 -21.90 14.71 9.73
N GLU A 105 -23.02 14.08 9.34
CA GLU A 105 -23.64 13.02 10.13
C GLU A 105 -22.78 11.78 10.24
N ASN A 106 -22.22 11.34 9.12
CA ASN A 106 -21.33 10.18 9.07
C ASN A 106 -20.06 10.41 9.91
N ILE A 107 -19.45 11.59 9.79
CA ILE A 107 -18.28 11.95 10.62
C ILE A 107 -18.61 11.85 12.10
N ARG A 108 -19.73 12.40 12.58
CA ARG A 108 -20.10 12.29 14.00
C ARG A 108 -20.22 10.85 14.47
N ASN A 109 -20.85 9.98 13.68
CA ASN A 109 -21.00 8.57 14.05
C ASN A 109 -19.68 7.81 14.01
N ILE A 110 -18.88 7.99 12.95
CA ILE A 110 -17.58 7.34 12.81
C ILE A 110 -16.61 7.81 13.88
N LYS A 111 -16.61 9.12 14.21
CA LYS A 111 -15.79 9.67 15.29
C LYS A 111 -16.11 9.02 16.63
N ARG A 112 -17.39 8.89 16.97
CA ARG A 112 -17.82 8.15 18.16
C ARG A 112 -17.27 6.70 18.16
N GLN A 113 -17.39 5.98 17.04
CA GLN A 113 -16.89 4.61 16.93
C GLN A 113 -15.36 4.51 17.01
N ILE A 114 -14.63 5.50 16.48
CA ILE A 114 -13.16 5.56 16.62
C ILE A 114 -12.77 5.87 18.05
N GLN A 115 -13.52 6.72 18.74
CA GLN A 115 -13.32 6.98 20.18
C GLN A 115 -13.56 5.72 21.02
N GLU A 116 -14.48 4.83 20.60
CA GLU A 116 -14.69 3.54 21.24
C GLU A 116 -13.47 2.59 21.18
N ILE A 117 -12.58 2.75 20.19
CA ILE A 117 -11.32 2.00 20.09
C ILE A 117 -10.39 2.32 21.26
N ALA A 118 -10.57 3.50 21.89
CA ALA A 118 -9.70 4.06 22.93
C ALA A 118 -8.25 4.27 22.46
N ALA A 119 -8.04 4.50 21.16
CA ALA A 119 -6.74 4.86 20.63
C ALA A 119 -6.29 6.25 21.13
N ILE A 120 -4.98 6.44 21.25
CA ILE A 120 -4.39 7.71 21.73
C ILE A 120 -4.35 8.78 20.63
N TYR A 121 -5.46 8.91 19.86
CA TYR A 121 -5.57 9.95 18.84
C TYR A 121 -5.58 11.35 19.46
N ASP A 122 -4.78 12.22 18.86
CA ASP A 122 -4.80 13.64 19.19
C ASP A 122 -5.88 14.35 18.35
N TRP A 123 -7.07 14.54 18.95
CA TRP A 123 -8.21 15.17 18.28
C TRP A 123 -8.04 16.69 18.08
N ASP A 124 -7.06 17.32 18.73
CA ASP A 124 -6.71 18.73 18.46
C ASP A 124 -6.03 18.91 17.10
N MET A 125 -5.46 17.83 16.56
CA MET A 125 -4.89 17.78 15.22
C MET A 125 -5.89 17.38 14.13
N GLU A 126 -7.18 17.21 14.47
CA GLU A 126 -8.22 16.79 13.52
C GLU A 126 -8.24 17.66 12.26
N VAL A 127 -8.35 17.04 11.09
CA VAL A 127 -8.54 17.71 9.79
C VAL A 127 -9.72 17.11 9.03
N ASN A 128 -10.32 17.92 8.18
CA ASN A 128 -11.40 17.52 7.28
C ASN A 128 -11.12 18.11 5.90
N THR A 129 -11.03 17.26 4.88
CA THR A 129 -10.74 17.72 3.51
C THR A 129 -11.80 18.64 2.93
N THR A 130 -13.04 18.64 3.47
CA THR A 130 -14.11 19.56 3.05
C THR A 130 -14.10 20.91 3.78
N ASP A 131 -13.22 21.08 4.77
CA ASP A 131 -13.06 22.37 5.44
C ASP A 131 -12.36 23.36 4.49
N PRO A 132 -12.94 24.55 4.24
CA PRO A 132 -12.30 25.60 3.44
C PRO A 132 -10.89 25.97 3.92
N GLU A 133 -10.62 25.95 5.21
CA GLU A 133 -9.28 26.18 5.78
C GLU A 133 -8.28 25.06 5.44
N PHE A 134 -8.78 23.85 5.11
CA PHE A 134 -7.96 22.75 4.60
C PHE A 134 -7.82 22.82 3.07
N TYR A 135 -8.92 22.82 2.31
CA TYR A 135 -8.82 22.72 0.86
C TYR A 135 -8.29 23.98 0.17
N LYS A 136 -8.24 25.12 0.88
CA LYS A 136 -7.44 26.28 0.45
C LYS A 136 -6.05 25.87 0.03
N TRP A 137 -5.43 25.00 0.81
CA TRP A 137 -4.06 24.56 0.56
C TRP A 137 -3.97 23.49 -0.52
N THR A 138 -4.98 22.67 -0.69
CA THR A 138 -5.09 21.78 -1.87
C THR A 138 -5.14 22.62 -3.16
N GLN A 139 -5.93 23.67 -3.17
CA GLN A 139 -6.02 24.61 -4.27
C GLN A 139 -4.70 25.35 -4.49
N TRP A 140 -4.06 25.78 -3.43
CA TRP A 140 -2.76 26.44 -3.48
C TRP A 140 -1.68 25.53 -4.12
N ILE A 141 -1.63 24.27 -3.76
CA ILE A 141 -0.71 23.30 -4.37
C ILE A 141 -0.99 23.20 -5.89
N PHE A 142 -2.25 23.12 -6.28
CA PHE A 142 -2.61 23.09 -7.71
C PHE A 142 -2.14 24.35 -8.44
N VAL A 143 -2.33 25.54 -7.87
CA VAL A 143 -1.86 26.81 -8.45
C VAL A 143 -0.33 26.80 -8.59
N LYS A 144 0.40 26.31 -7.59
CA LYS A 144 1.86 26.18 -7.68
C LYS A 144 2.28 25.21 -8.78
N MET A 145 1.59 24.06 -8.91
CA MET A 145 1.83 23.09 -9.99
C MET A 145 1.53 23.69 -11.36
N PHE A 146 0.46 24.48 -11.48
CA PHE A 146 0.11 25.18 -12.72
C PHE A 146 1.22 26.17 -13.09
N LYS A 147 1.64 27.04 -12.17
CA LYS A 147 2.74 28.00 -12.39
C LYS A 147 4.07 27.31 -12.74
N ALA A 148 4.31 26.11 -12.22
CA ALA A 148 5.49 25.28 -12.54
C ALA A 148 5.35 24.51 -13.88
N GLY A 149 4.23 24.66 -14.59
CA GLY A 149 3.96 23.94 -15.84
C GLY A 149 3.74 22.44 -15.67
N LEU A 150 3.40 21.99 -14.44
CA LEU A 150 3.07 20.58 -14.12
C LEU A 150 1.57 20.30 -14.30
N ALA A 151 0.70 21.29 -14.10
CA ALA A 151 -0.72 21.16 -14.40
C ALA A 151 -1.01 21.79 -15.78
N TYR A 152 -1.75 21.07 -16.62
CA TYR A 152 -2.12 21.52 -17.97
C TYR A 152 -3.44 20.89 -18.41
N GLU A 153 -4.09 21.49 -19.37
CA GLU A 153 -5.30 20.96 -20.01
C GLU A 153 -4.97 20.21 -21.30
N LYS A 154 -5.67 19.12 -21.52
CA LYS A 154 -5.60 18.37 -22.78
C LYS A 154 -6.95 17.72 -23.10
N GLU A 155 -7.37 17.83 -24.35
CA GLU A 155 -8.46 17.04 -24.89
C GLU A 155 -7.93 15.70 -25.37
N MET A 156 -8.49 14.62 -24.83
CA MET A 156 -8.04 13.26 -25.12
C MET A 156 -9.09 12.22 -24.74
N PRO A 157 -9.03 11.01 -25.30
CA PRO A 157 -9.81 9.89 -24.82
C PRO A 157 -9.36 9.52 -23.41
N ILE A 158 -10.26 9.65 -22.44
CA ILE A 158 -10.01 9.23 -21.06
C ILE A 158 -10.88 8.03 -20.70
N ASN A 159 -10.50 7.35 -19.60
CA ASN A 159 -11.37 6.36 -18.99
C ASN A 159 -12.62 7.04 -18.43
N TRP A 160 -13.78 6.54 -18.79
CA TRP A 160 -15.07 7.07 -18.39
C TRP A 160 -15.90 6.00 -17.68
N CYS A 161 -16.36 6.30 -16.48
CA CYS A 161 -17.32 5.46 -15.78
C CYS A 161 -18.75 5.90 -16.10
N PRO A 162 -19.54 5.10 -16.83
CA PRO A 162 -20.91 5.49 -17.19
C PRO A 162 -21.88 5.50 -15.99
N SER A 163 -21.58 4.72 -14.95
CA SER A 163 -22.34 4.68 -13.71
C SER A 163 -22.04 5.87 -12.79
N CYS A 164 -20.77 6.17 -12.55
CA CYS A 164 -20.36 7.35 -11.79
C CYS A 164 -20.46 8.65 -12.59
N LYS A 165 -20.61 8.56 -13.90
CA LYS A 165 -20.71 9.70 -14.84
C LYS A 165 -19.55 10.69 -14.72
N THR A 166 -18.32 10.16 -14.66
CA THR A 166 -17.10 10.95 -14.53
C THR A 166 -15.91 10.28 -15.18
N GLY A 167 -14.88 11.09 -15.51
CA GLY A 167 -13.58 10.61 -15.93
C GLY A 167 -12.81 9.95 -14.78
N LEU A 168 -12.01 8.98 -15.12
CA LEU A 168 -11.15 8.22 -14.19
C LEU A 168 -9.69 8.31 -14.62
N ALA A 169 -8.79 8.39 -13.65
CA ALA A 169 -7.38 8.13 -13.88
C ALA A 169 -7.13 6.64 -14.22
N ASN A 170 -5.98 6.33 -14.81
CA ASN A 170 -5.65 4.94 -15.15
C ASN A 170 -5.58 4.06 -13.90
N GLU A 171 -5.10 4.63 -12.80
CA GLU A 171 -4.96 4.00 -11.50
C GLU A 171 -6.30 3.61 -10.86
N GLU A 172 -7.38 4.27 -11.25
CA GLU A 172 -8.75 4.02 -10.76
C GLU A 172 -9.51 2.97 -11.58
N VAL A 173 -8.82 2.33 -12.55
CA VAL A 173 -9.40 1.27 -13.39
C VAL A 173 -8.71 -0.06 -13.08
N VAL A 174 -9.48 -1.01 -12.55
CA VAL A 174 -9.01 -2.34 -12.18
C VAL A 174 -9.71 -3.39 -13.05
N ASN A 175 -8.95 -4.12 -13.87
CA ASN A 175 -9.48 -5.13 -14.79
C ASN A 175 -10.61 -4.60 -15.67
N GLY A 176 -10.44 -3.39 -16.23
CA GLY A 176 -11.45 -2.74 -17.10
C GLY A 176 -12.67 -2.20 -16.37
N LYS A 177 -12.70 -2.26 -15.04
CA LYS A 177 -13.82 -1.80 -14.22
C LYS A 177 -13.45 -0.61 -13.36
N CYS A 178 -14.44 0.24 -13.08
CA CYS A 178 -14.30 1.32 -12.11
C CYS A 178 -14.04 0.76 -10.71
N GLU A 179 -12.95 1.17 -10.09
CA GLU A 179 -12.57 0.73 -8.74
C GLU A 179 -13.67 1.02 -7.70
N ARG A 180 -14.45 2.08 -7.90
CA ARG A 180 -15.49 2.52 -6.96
C ARG A 180 -16.81 1.78 -7.07
N CYS A 181 -17.35 1.65 -8.27
CA CYS A 181 -18.70 1.10 -8.47
C CYS A 181 -18.72 -0.26 -9.18
N GLY A 182 -17.59 -0.73 -9.70
CA GLY A 182 -17.47 -2.00 -10.41
C GLY A 182 -18.06 -2.01 -11.82
N ALA A 183 -18.58 -0.87 -12.32
CA ALA A 183 -19.10 -0.78 -13.69
C ALA A 183 -17.97 -0.88 -14.72
N ASP A 184 -18.28 -1.41 -15.90
CA ASP A 184 -17.36 -1.44 -17.01
C ASP A 184 -17.01 -0.02 -17.48
N VAL A 185 -15.71 0.23 -17.65
CA VAL A 185 -15.18 1.53 -18.05
C VAL A 185 -15.14 1.62 -19.56
N THR A 186 -15.57 2.77 -20.10
CA THR A 186 -15.53 3.09 -21.51
C THR A 186 -14.52 4.19 -21.80
N LYS A 187 -14.33 4.57 -23.06
CA LYS A 187 -13.54 5.75 -23.44
C LYS A 187 -14.47 6.89 -23.81
N LYS A 188 -14.12 8.10 -23.39
CA LYS A 188 -14.83 9.34 -23.76
C LYS A 188 -13.82 10.44 -24.02
N ASN A 189 -13.99 11.16 -25.12
CA ASN A 189 -13.15 12.31 -25.45
C ASN A 189 -13.60 13.51 -24.63
N LEU A 190 -12.74 13.99 -23.76
CA LEU A 190 -13.01 15.14 -22.90
C LEU A 190 -11.77 15.99 -22.72
N LYS A 191 -11.96 17.27 -22.54
CA LYS A 191 -10.94 18.22 -22.11
C LYS A 191 -10.73 18.03 -20.61
N GLN A 192 -9.50 17.70 -20.21
CA GLN A 192 -9.16 17.33 -18.84
C GLN A 192 -7.94 18.08 -18.32
N TRP A 193 -7.95 18.40 -17.03
CA TRP A 193 -6.74 18.77 -16.32
C TRP A 193 -5.88 17.53 -16.07
N MET A 194 -4.60 17.69 -16.36
CA MET A 194 -3.59 16.65 -16.21
C MET A 194 -2.47 17.15 -15.31
N LEU A 195 -1.95 16.28 -14.44
CA LEU A 195 -0.72 16.55 -13.69
C LEU A 195 0.43 15.71 -14.25
N LYS A 196 1.57 16.36 -14.54
CA LYS A 196 2.77 15.73 -15.13
C LYS A 196 3.56 14.92 -14.11
N ILE A 197 2.92 13.90 -13.52
CA ILE A 197 3.60 12.96 -12.61
C ILE A 197 4.75 12.24 -13.33
N THR A 198 4.67 12.09 -14.65
CA THR A 198 5.72 11.47 -15.47
C THR A 198 7.06 12.20 -15.39
N LYS A 199 7.08 13.51 -15.11
CA LYS A 199 8.31 14.26 -14.85
C LYS A 199 9.06 13.79 -13.60
N TYR A 200 8.37 13.13 -12.68
CA TYR A 200 8.93 12.59 -11.45
C TYR A 200 9.21 11.09 -11.51
N ALA A 201 8.94 10.44 -12.63
CA ALA A 201 9.03 8.99 -12.78
C ALA A 201 10.37 8.41 -12.35
N ASP A 202 11.49 9.02 -12.76
CA ASP A 202 12.83 8.57 -12.35
C ASP A 202 13.08 8.71 -10.86
N ARG A 203 12.70 9.84 -10.26
CA ARG A 203 12.85 10.06 -8.82
C ARG A 203 11.94 9.14 -8.01
N LEU A 204 10.68 8.99 -8.45
CA LEU A 204 9.74 8.06 -7.82
C LEU A 204 10.26 6.62 -7.84
N LEU A 205 10.96 6.23 -8.90
CA LEU A 205 11.55 4.89 -9.01
C LEU A 205 12.83 4.76 -8.17
N ALA A 206 13.77 5.68 -8.33
CA ALA A 206 15.08 5.63 -7.67
C ALA A 206 14.96 5.71 -6.14
N ASP A 207 14.05 6.54 -5.64
CA ASP A 207 13.89 6.78 -4.21
C ASP A 207 13.13 5.67 -3.47
N LEU A 208 12.60 4.65 -4.16
CA LEU A 208 12.03 3.46 -3.51
C LEU A 208 13.04 2.73 -2.62
N ASP A 209 14.33 2.79 -2.97
CA ASP A 209 15.39 2.15 -2.20
C ASP A 209 15.64 2.83 -0.83
N LYS A 210 15.22 4.09 -0.68
CA LYS A 210 15.31 4.83 0.61
C LYS A 210 14.24 4.41 1.62
N LEU A 211 13.18 3.71 1.18
CA LEU A 211 11.97 3.46 1.94
C LEU A 211 12.00 2.09 2.61
N ASP A 212 11.66 2.03 3.92
CA ASP A 212 11.40 0.79 4.65
C ASP A 212 9.93 0.34 4.40
N TRP A 213 9.66 0.01 3.15
CA TRP A 213 8.35 -0.40 2.69
C TRP A 213 8.34 -1.88 2.27
N PRO A 214 7.18 -2.56 2.34
CA PRO A 214 7.06 -3.93 1.86
C PRO A 214 7.50 -4.07 0.41
N GLU A 215 8.32 -5.07 0.11
CA GLU A 215 8.84 -5.34 -1.24
C GLU A 215 7.73 -5.49 -2.29
N LYS A 216 6.58 -6.03 -1.87
CA LYS A 216 5.38 -6.12 -2.72
C LYS A 216 4.93 -4.73 -3.21
N VAL A 217 4.89 -3.74 -2.33
CA VAL A 217 4.47 -2.36 -2.68
C VAL A 217 5.51 -1.69 -3.57
N LYS A 218 6.80 -1.82 -3.24
CA LYS A 218 7.90 -1.31 -4.09
C LYS A 218 7.83 -1.90 -5.49
N LYS A 219 7.59 -3.21 -5.58
CA LYS A 219 7.42 -3.89 -6.87
C LYS A 219 6.19 -3.38 -7.63
N MET A 220 5.06 -3.20 -6.95
CA MET A 220 3.84 -2.67 -7.58
C MET A 220 4.09 -1.27 -8.19
N GLN A 221 4.76 -0.38 -7.46
CA GLN A 221 5.12 0.95 -7.98
C GLN A 221 6.13 0.87 -9.12
N THR A 222 7.14 0.02 -8.99
CA THR A 222 8.15 -0.21 -10.05
C THR A 222 7.49 -0.68 -11.35
N ASP A 223 6.61 -1.68 -11.26
CA ASP A 223 5.90 -2.25 -12.42
C ASP A 223 4.91 -1.23 -13.01
N TRP A 224 4.29 -0.40 -12.18
CA TRP A 224 3.37 0.67 -12.59
C TRP A 224 4.09 1.80 -13.32
N ILE A 225 5.20 2.28 -12.77
CA ILE A 225 6.07 3.28 -13.42
C ILE A 225 6.63 2.68 -14.71
N GLY A 226 7.03 1.42 -14.68
CA GLY A 226 7.37 0.62 -15.84
C GLY A 226 8.42 1.27 -16.73
N LYS A 227 9.55 1.70 -16.12
CA LYS A 227 10.69 2.25 -16.86
C LYS A 227 11.25 1.21 -17.82
N SER A 228 11.38 1.57 -19.06
CA SER A 228 11.98 0.77 -20.10
C SER A 228 13.02 1.54 -20.89
N ASN A 229 14.19 0.97 -21.04
CA ASN A 229 15.26 1.53 -21.84
C ASN A 229 15.26 0.82 -23.20
N GLY A 230 15.39 1.58 -24.27
CA GLY A 230 15.37 1.07 -25.62
C GLY A 230 15.83 2.10 -26.63
N ALA A 231 15.29 1.99 -27.83
CA ALA A 231 15.55 2.95 -28.91
C ALA A 231 14.26 3.27 -29.65
N GLU A 232 14.13 4.52 -30.06
CA GLU A 232 13.26 4.89 -31.17
C GLU A 232 14.06 4.64 -32.46
N VAL A 233 13.40 4.04 -33.45
CA VAL A 233 14.01 3.71 -34.74
C VAL A 233 13.11 4.23 -35.86
N ASN A 234 13.69 4.90 -36.83
CA ASN A 234 12.97 5.52 -37.94
C ASN A 234 13.04 4.61 -39.17
N PHE A 235 11.87 4.21 -39.63
CA PHE A 235 11.70 3.43 -40.86
C PHE A 235 11.13 4.34 -41.95
N LYS A 236 11.84 4.48 -43.06
CA LYS A 236 11.30 5.20 -44.24
C LYS A 236 10.22 4.38 -44.90
N VAL A 237 9.14 5.02 -45.33
CA VAL A 237 8.11 4.38 -46.15
C VAL A 237 8.64 4.27 -47.58
N ASP A 238 8.61 3.08 -48.17
CA ASP A 238 9.12 2.84 -49.53
C ASP A 238 8.33 3.69 -50.57
N GLY A 239 9.09 4.38 -51.41
CA GLY A 239 8.49 5.28 -52.43
C GLY A 239 7.86 6.56 -51.90
N SER A 240 8.16 6.95 -50.67
CA SER A 240 7.59 8.15 -50.03
C SER A 240 8.62 8.86 -49.16
N ASP A 241 8.41 10.16 -48.90
CA ASP A 241 9.21 10.95 -47.95
C ASP A 241 8.76 10.76 -46.50
N LYS A 242 7.81 9.86 -46.23
CA LYS A 242 7.27 9.63 -44.91
C LYS A 242 8.17 8.70 -44.13
N GLU A 243 8.20 8.92 -42.80
CA GLU A 243 8.90 8.04 -41.85
C GLU A 243 7.92 7.56 -40.79
N ILE A 244 8.13 6.32 -40.34
CA ILE A 244 7.43 5.73 -39.20
C ILE A 244 8.45 5.49 -38.10
N THR A 245 8.26 6.14 -36.95
CA THR A 245 9.08 5.91 -35.78
C THR A 245 8.49 4.80 -34.92
N VAL A 246 9.26 3.80 -34.58
CA VAL A 246 8.90 2.74 -33.64
C VAL A 246 9.75 2.82 -32.38
N TYR A 247 9.19 2.48 -31.26
CA TYR A 247 9.95 2.27 -30.01
C TYR A 247 10.12 0.77 -29.75
N THR A 248 11.33 0.37 -29.44
CA THR A 248 11.63 -1.03 -29.10
C THR A 248 12.53 -1.16 -27.88
N THR A 249 12.22 -2.11 -26.99
CA THR A 249 13.10 -2.52 -25.89
C THR A 249 14.08 -3.62 -26.31
N ARG A 250 13.97 -4.08 -27.57
CA ARG A 250 14.80 -5.11 -28.18
C ARG A 250 15.47 -4.63 -29.49
N PRO A 251 16.23 -3.51 -29.41
CA PRO A 251 16.94 -2.99 -30.59
C PRO A 251 17.95 -3.98 -31.13
N ASP A 252 18.43 -4.91 -30.32
CA ASP A 252 19.29 -6.05 -30.71
C ASP A 252 18.67 -6.93 -31.79
N THR A 253 17.33 -7.02 -31.85
CA THR A 253 16.63 -7.90 -32.81
C THR A 253 16.21 -7.20 -34.10
N LEU A 254 16.61 -5.96 -34.34
CA LEU A 254 16.12 -5.11 -35.44
C LEU A 254 16.34 -5.74 -36.83
N HIS A 255 17.44 -6.51 -37.05
CA HIS A 255 17.68 -7.23 -38.28
C HIS A 255 16.64 -8.31 -38.58
N GLY A 256 15.98 -8.84 -37.55
CA GLY A 256 14.92 -9.84 -37.65
C GLY A 256 13.50 -9.27 -37.83
N ALA A 257 13.37 -7.95 -37.95
CA ALA A 257 12.09 -7.33 -38.21
C ALA A 257 11.62 -7.63 -39.64
N THR A 258 10.52 -8.39 -39.74
CA THR A 258 9.98 -8.85 -41.04
C THR A 258 8.67 -8.21 -41.41
N PHE A 259 8.05 -7.52 -40.51
CA PHE A 259 6.86 -6.69 -40.74
C PHE A 259 6.74 -5.58 -39.71
N MET A 260 5.86 -4.65 -39.96
CA MET A 260 5.53 -3.53 -39.07
C MET A 260 4.01 -3.49 -38.85
N VAL A 261 3.60 -3.12 -37.65
CA VAL A 261 2.20 -2.97 -37.31
C VAL A 261 1.94 -1.58 -36.73
N LEU A 262 0.93 -0.91 -37.26
CA LEU A 262 0.42 0.36 -36.75
C LEU A 262 -0.93 0.15 -36.06
N ALA A 263 -1.19 0.97 -35.06
CA ALA A 263 -2.54 1.09 -34.49
C ALA A 263 -3.53 1.57 -35.55
N PRO A 264 -4.78 1.10 -35.56
CA PRO A 264 -5.81 1.60 -36.50
C PRO A 264 -6.04 3.11 -36.44
N GLU A 265 -5.78 3.72 -35.27
CA GLU A 265 -5.89 5.16 -35.01
C GLU A 265 -4.63 5.96 -35.37
N HIS A 266 -3.56 5.31 -35.80
CA HIS A 266 -2.33 6.00 -36.17
C HIS A 266 -2.56 7.01 -37.29
N ALA A 267 -1.92 8.19 -37.22
CA ALA A 267 -2.13 9.28 -38.18
C ALA A 267 -1.90 8.87 -39.64
N LEU A 268 -0.94 7.97 -39.88
CA LEU A 268 -0.62 7.48 -41.22
C LEU A 268 -1.47 6.28 -41.65
N ALA A 269 -2.33 5.72 -40.82
CA ALA A 269 -3.05 4.48 -41.13
C ALA A 269 -3.83 4.51 -42.44
N LYS A 270 -4.60 5.59 -42.66
CA LYS A 270 -5.37 5.80 -43.90
C LYS A 270 -4.50 6.18 -45.10
N GLU A 271 -3.43 6.93 -44.87
CA GLU A 271 -2.56 7.46 -45.91
C GLU A 271 -1.66 6.36 -46.52
N LEU A 272 -1.36 5.30 -45.77
CA LEU A 272 -0.56 4.19 -46.22
C LEU A 272 -1.36 3.15 -47.02
N ALA A 273 -2.66 3.27 -47.06
CA ALA A 273 -3.51 2.40 -47.86
C ALA A 273 -3.35 2.71 -49.37
N THR A 274 -3.02 1.69 -50.14
CA THR A 274 -3.05 1.78 -51.62
C THR A 274 -4.49 1.76 -52.11
N ASP A 275 -4.72 2.12 -53.38
CA ASP A 275 -6.10 2.11 -53.96
C ASP A 275 -6.73 0.71 -53.87
N GLU A 276 -5.91 -0.36 -53.95
CA GLU A 276 -6.38 -1.75 -53.86
C GLU A 276 -6.77 -2.16 -52.44
N THR A 277 -6.12 -1.61 -51.41
CA THR A 277 -6.35 -1.98 -50.02
C THR A 277 -7.22 -1.00 -49.23
N ARG A 278 -7.51 0.18 -49.79
CA ARG A 278 -8.21 1.28 -49.12
C ARG A 278 -9.51 0.87 -48.44
N ALA A 279 -10.38 0.18 -49.20
CA ALA A 279 -11.68 -0.25 -48.64
C ALA A 279 -11.52 -1.21 -47.42
N ALA A 280 -10.60 -2.16 -47.50
CA ALA A 280 -10.34 -3.10 -46.41
C ALA A 280 -9.71 -2.40 -45.20
N VAL A 281 -8.82 -1.44 -45.44
CA VAL A 281 -8.19 -0.63 -44.38
C VAL A 281 -9.21 0.23 -43.65
N GLU A 282 -10.06 0.92 -44.39
CA GLU A 282 -11.12 1.78 -43.80
C GLU A 282 -12.14 0.95 -42.99
N ASP A 283 -12.56 -0.20 -43.52
CA ASP A 283 -13.43 -1.13 -42.78
C ASP A 283 -12.75 -1.62 -41.49
N TYR A 284 -11.49 -2.03 -41.54
CA TYR A 284 -10.74 -2.49 -40.39
C TYR A 284 -10.60 -1.40 -39.29
N ILE A 285 -10.31 -0.18 -39.68
CA ILE A 285 -10.29 0.99 -38.80
C ILE A 285 -11.64 1.20 -38.12
N TYR A 286 -12.72 1.12 -38.89
CA TYR A 286 -14.08 1.26 -38.36
C TYR A 286 -14.42 0.14 -37.39
N GLN A 287 -14.19 -1.15 -37.72
CA GLN A 287 -14.45 -2.30 -36.84
C GLN A 287 -13.62 -2.21 -35.57
N SER A 288 -12.37 -1.81 -35.67
CA SER A 288 -11.48 -1.64 -34.49
C SER A 288 -11.97 -0.51 -33.58
N SER A 289 -12.56 0.53 -34.12
CA SER A 289 -13.11 1.66 -33.32
C SER A 289 -14.30 1.28 -32.46
N LEU A 290 -14.97 0.18 -32.78
CA LEU A 290 -16.11 -0.36 -32.02
C LEU A 290 -15.68 -1.19 -30.81
N LYS A 291 -14.41 -1.61 -30.74
CA LYS A 291 -13.87 -2.42 -29.66
C LYS A 291 -13.25 -1.54 -28.57
N SER A 292 -13.46 -1.89 -27.30
CA SER A 292 -12.72 -1.27 -26.20
C SER A 292 -11.24 -1.69 -26.21
N SER A 293 -10.37 -0.87 -25.59
CA SER A 293 -8.94 -1.22 -25.46
C SER A 293 -8.73 -2.50 -24.67
N VAL A 294 -9.65 -2.84 -23.75
CA VAL A 294 -9.60 -4.06 -22.94
C VAL A 294 -9.95 -5.28 -23.81
N ASP A 295 -10.99 -5.18 -24.62
CA ASP A 295 -11.38 -6.27 -25.53
C ASP A 295 -10.26 -6.55 -26.52
N ARG A 296 -9.64 -5.49 -27.08
CA ARG A 296 -8.51 -5.59 -28.02
C ARG A 296 -7.29 -6.31 -27.42
N LEU A 297 -6.99 -6.07 -26.12
CA LEU A 297 -5.87 -6.72 -25.42
C LEU A 297 -6.18 -8.16 -24.98
N GLN A 298 -7.45 -8.47 -24.71
CA GLN A 298 -7.90 -9.80 -24.28
C GLN A 298 -8.21 -10.75 -25.44
N ASP A 299 -8.39 -10.21 -26.64
CA ASP A 299 -8.72 -10.99 -27.83
C ASP A 299 -7.57 -11.97 -28.18
N LYS A 300 -7.86 -13.26 -28.08
CA LYS A 300 -6.87 -14.31 -28.35
C LYS A 300 -6.56 -14.42 -29.84
N GLU A 301 -7.50 -14.08 -30.69
CA GLU A 301 -7.32 -14.14 -32.12
C GLU A 301 -6.70 -12.85 -32.67
N LYS A 302 -5.48 -12.95 -33.23
CA LYS A 302 -4.81 -11.80 -33.84
C LYS A 302 -5.45 -11.49 -35.19
N THR A 303 -5.98 -10.29 -35.33
CA THR A 303 -6.55 -9.76 -36.59
C THR A 303 -5.63 -8.68 -37.16
N GLY A 304 -5.72 -8.45 -38.45
CA GLY A 304 -4.95 -7.40 -39.12
C GLY A 304 -5.29 -7.25 -40.57
N VAL A 305 -4.97 -6.09 -41.14
CA VAL A 305 -5.12 -5.79 -42.57
C VAL A 305 -3.81 -5.25 -43.10
N PHE A 306 -3.39 -5.73 -44.26
CA PHE A 306 -2.24 -5.19 -44.98
C PHE A 306 -2.60 -3.84 -45.65
N THR A 307 -1.75 -2.82 -45.47
CA THR A 307 -1.98 -1.49 -46.01
C THR A 307 -1.68 -1.38 -47.50
N GLY A 308 -0.93 -2.33 -48.08
CA GLY A 308 -0.37 -2.26 -49.43
C GLY A 308 0.99 -1.57 -49.48
N SER A 309 1.40 -0.90 -48.41
CA SER A 309 2.69 -0.16 -48.34
C SER A 309 3.75 -0.95 -47.59
N TYR A 310 5.00 -0.57 -47.82
CA TYR A 310 6.17 -1.18 -47.19
C TYR A 310 7.01 -0.10 -46.50
N ALA A 311 7.69 -0.49 -45.43
CA ALA A 311 8.76 0.30 -44.77
C ALA A 311 10.14 -0.31 -45.10
N ILE A 312 11.16 0.51 -45.01
CA ILE A 312 12.55 0.08 -45.21
C ILE A 312 13.21 -0.11 -43.85
N ASN A 313 13.69 -1.29 -43.56
CA ASN A 313 14.46 -1.53 -42.36
C ASN A 313 15.80 -0.79 -42.45
N PRO A 314 16.10 0.15 -41.52
CA PRO A 314 17.25 1.04 -41.65
C PRO A 314 18.61 0.34 -41.51
N LEU A 315 18.67 -0.90 -40.96
CA LEU A 315 19.95 -1.62 -40.80
C LEU A 315 20.31 -2.53 -41.96
N ASN A 316 19.35 -3.17 -42.62
CA ASN A 316 19.61 -4.12 -43.68
C ASN A 316 18.96 -3.76 -45.04
N GLY A 317 18.21 -2.68 -45.09
CA GLY A 317 17.51 -2.21 -46.30
C GLY A 317 16.35 -3.10 -46.74
N ALA A 318 15.93 -4.06 -45.95
CA ALA A 318 14.83 -4.95 -46.29
C ALA A 318 13.50 -4.20 -46.31
N LYS A 319 12.66 -4.52 -47.30
CA LYS A 319 11.28 -4.02 -47.37
C LYS A 319 10.41 -4.88 -46.46
N VAL A 320 9.78 -4.26 -45.46
CA VAL A 320 8.87 -4.92 -44.52
C VAL A 320 7.43 -4.42 -44.75
N PRO A 321 6.45 -5.31 -44.89
CA PRO A 321 5.08 -4.91 -45.12
C PRO A 321 4.50 -4.20 -43.88
N ILE A 322 3.69 -3.18 -44.10
CA ILE A 322 3.02 -2.40 -43.07
C ILE A 322 1.59 -2.90 -42.93
N TRP A 323 1.25 -3.35 -41.71
CA TRP A 323 -0.06 -3.83 -41.34
C TRP A 323 -0.74 -2.90 -40.35
N LEU A 324 -2.06 -2.89 -40.30
CA LEU A 324 -2.82 -2.39 -39.17
C LEU A 324 -3.31 -3.58 -38.34
N SER A 325 -3.22 -3.45 -37.03
CA SER A 325 -3.81 -4.43 -36.13
C SER A 325 -4.26 -3.78 -34.82
N ASP A 326 -5.38 -4.27 -34.31
CA ASP A 326 -6.04 -3.75 -33.12
C ASP A 326 -5.33 -4.12 -31.80
N TYR A 327 -4.32 -5.01 -31.82
CA TYR A 327 -3.51 -5.28 -30.63
C TYR A 327 -2.44 -4.19 -30.37
N VAL A 328 -2.20 -3.28 -31.32
CA VAL A 328 -1.35 -2.09 -31.16
C VAL A 328 -2.23 -0.91 -30.76
N LEU A 329 -1.87 -0.24 -29.68
CA LEU A 329 -2.62 0.92 -29.17
C LEU A 329 -1.92 2.22 -29.55
N ALA A 330 -2.67 3.20 -30.03
CA ALA A 330 -2.13 4.49 -30.48
C ALA A 330 -1.55 5.34 -29.33
N ASP A 331 -2.02 5.12 -28.11
CA ASP A 331 -1.59 5.81 -26.90
C ASP A 331 -0.41 5.14 -26.18
N TYR A 332 0.13 4.04 -26.75
CA TYR A 332 1.31 3.38 -26.23
C TYR A 332 2.52 3.53 -27.17
N GLY A 333 3.57 4.16 -26.69
CA GLY A 333 4.77 4.44 -27.47
C GLY A 333 4.48 5.41 -28.63
N THR A 334 4.82 4.99 -29.84
CA THR A 334 4.60 5.76 -31.08
C THR A 334 3.32 5.35 -31.84
N GLY A 335 2.55 4.39 -31.30
CA GLY A 335 1.42 3.79 -32.01
C GLY A 335 1.83 2.88 -33.18
N ALA A 336 3.13 2.59 -33.30
CA ALA A 336 3.72 1.70 -34.31
C ALA A 336 4.76 0.79 -33.66
N ILE A 337 4.83 -0.45 -34.11
CA ILE A 337 5.81 -1.43 -33.64
C ILE A 337 6.51 -2.12 -34.81
N MET A 338 7.80 -2.38 -34.68
CA MET A 338 8.48 -3.38 -35.49
C MET A 338 8.18 -4.76 -34.95
N CYS A 339 7.99 -5.74 -35.81
CA CYS A 339 7.64 -7.09 -35.43
C CYS A 339 8.77 -8.06 -35.79
N VAL A 340 9.17 -8.84 -34.79
CA VAL A 340 10.28 -9.80 -34.90
C VAL A 340 9.77 -11.20 -34.54
N PRO A 341 9.13 -11.90 -35.49
CA PRO A 341 8.41 -13.15 -35.20
C PRO A 341 9.27 -14.27 -34.65
N ALA A 342 10.58 -14.28 -34.95
CA ALA A 342 11.45 -15.27 -34.38
C ALA A 342 11.71 -15.13 -32.87
N HIS A 343 11.38 -13.93 -32.26
CA HIS A 343 11.74 -13.59 -30.89
C HIS A 343 10.61 -12.98 -30.07
N ASP A 344 9.37 -12.98 -30.56
CA ASP A 344 8.15 -12.57 -29.86
C ASP A 344 7.00 -13.51 -30.24
N ASP A 345 6.33 -14.09 -29.23
CA ASP A 345 5.26 -15.07 -29.45
C ASP A 345 4.07 -14.49 -30.21
N ARG A 346 3.71 -13.22 -29.95
CA ARG A 346 2.58 -12.55 -30.63
C ARG A 346 2.90 -12.31 -32.09
N ASP A 347 4.12 -11.86 -32.36
CA ASP A 347 4.59 -11.63 -33.71
C ASP A 347 4.72 -12.94 -34.48
N PHE A 348 5.12 -14.03 -33.79
CA PHE A 348 5.19 -15.37 -34.37
C PHE A 348 3.81 -15.88 -34.81
N GLU A 349 2.81 -15.79 -33.93
CA GLU A 349 1.42 -16.18 -34.23
C GLU A 349 0.88 -15.38 -35.41
N PHE A 350 1.11 -14.05 -35.43
CA PHE A 350 0.70 -13.18 -36.51
C PHE A 350 1.38 -13.55 -37.83
N ALA A 351 2.69 -13.73 -37.81
CA ALA A 351 3.47 -14.12 -38.99
C ALA A 351 3.03 -15.45 -39.57
N LYS A 352 2.72 -16.44 -38.70
CA LYS A 352 2.19 -17.76 -39.16
C LYS A 352 0.80 -17.62 -39.78
N LYS A 353 -0.09 -16.80 -39.18
CA LYS A 353 -1.46 -16.58 -39.69
C LYS A 353 -1.45 -15.90 -41.06
N PHE A 354 -0.59 -14.93 -41.27
CA PHE A 354 -0.52 -14.12 -42.50
C PHE A 354 0.59 -14.52 -43.46
N ASN A 355 1.26 -15.66 -43.17
CA ASN A 355 2.31 -16.21 -43.99
C ASN A 355 3.48 -15.22 -44.26
N ILE A 356 3.90 -14.50 -43.20
CA ILE A 356 5.00 -13.56 -43.23
C ILE A 356 6.31 -14.30 -42.88
N PRO A 357 7.47 -13.95 -43.50
CA PRO A 357 8.75 -14.59 -43.22
C PRO A 357 9.17 -14.47 -41.75
N ILE A 358 9.80 -15.51 -41.22
CA ILE A 358 10.35 -15.55 -39.89
C ILE A 358 11.87 -15.67 -40.01
N ILE A 359 12.61 -14.68 -39.48
CA ILE A 359 14.07 -14.63 -39.55
C ILE A 359 14.62 -14.67 -38.12
N GLN A 360 15.32 -15.76 -37.79
CA GLN A 360 15.97 -15.88 -36.50
C GLN A 360 17.27 -15.06 -36.49
N VAL A 361 17.42 -14.20 -35.47
CA VAL A 361 18.59 -13.34 -35.26
C VAL A 361 19.32 -13.62 -33.95
N ILE A 362 18.75 -14.41 -33.05
CA ILE A 362 19.39 -14.87 -31.81
C ILE A 362 19.29 -16.37 -31.77
N ALA A 363 20.42 -17.06 -31.61
CA ALA A 363 20.49 -18.50 -31.49
C ALA A 363 21.26 -18.90 -30.23
N LYS A 364 20.82 -19.95 -29.54
CA LYS A 364 21.45 -20.45 -28.31
C LYS A 364 22.95 -20.73 -28.49
N ASP A 365 23.30 -21.43 -29.56
CA ASP A 365 24.66 -21.89 -29.85
C ASP A 365 25.22 -21.25 -31.15
N GLY A 366 24.65 -20.13 -31.61
CA GLY A 366 25.03 -19.52 -32.89
C GLY A 366 24.56 -20.30 -34.12
N LYS A 367 23.67 -21.30 -33.97
CA LYS A 367 23.10 -22.11 -35.05
C LYS A 367 21.61 -21.82 -35.21
N GLU A 368 21.19 -21.59 -36.43
CA GLU A 368 19.81 -21.36 -36.79
C GLU A 368 18.93 -22.60 -36.55
N ILE A 369 17.73 -22.40 -36.09
CA ILE A 369 16.73 -23.47 -35.91
C ILE A 369 16.03 -23.70 -37.25
N GLU A 370 16.22 -24.87 -37.83
CA GLU A 370 15.47 -25.27 -39.01
C GLU A 370 13.98 -25.49 -38.64
N ASN A 371 13.06 -24.81 -39.32
CA ASN A 371 11.61 -24.92 -39.13
C ASN A 371 11.13 -24.56 -37.70
N MET A 372 11.27 -23.31 -37.31
CA MET A 372 10.76 -22.82 -36.03
C MET A 372 9.25 -23.11 -35.86
N THR A 373 8.90 -23.77 -34.80
CA THR A 373 7.51 -24.08 -34.40
C THR A 373 6.98 -23.11 -33.35
N GLU A 374 7.87 -22.39 -32.67
CA GLU A 374 7.60 -21.37 -31.64
C GLU A 374 8.69 -20.31 -31.70
N ALA A 375 8.42 -19.15 -31.10
CA ALA A 375 9.40 -18.08 -31.00
C ALA A 375 10.52 -18.44 -30.00
N TYR A 376 11.76 -18.06 -30.33
CA TYR A 376 12.86 -18.13 -29.38
C TYR A 376 12.91 -16.85 -28.54
N THR A 377 12.29 -16.85 -27.38
CA THR A 377 12.10 -15.68 -26.52
C THR A 377 13.20 -15.49 -25.47
N GLU A 378 14.17 -16.40 -25.39
CA GLU A 378 15.27 -16.29 -24.43
C GLU A 378 16.14 -15.05 -24.70
N ALA A 379 16.52 -14.36 -23.62
CA ALA A 379 17.29 -13.13 -23.72
C ALA A 379 18.79 -13.33 -24.01
N LYS A 380 19.30 -14.57 -23.89
CA LYS A 380 20.70 -14.93 -24.09
C LYS A 380 20.87 -15.79 -25.30
N GLY A 381 21.86 -15.46 -26.10
CA GLY A 381 22.25 -16.22 -27.29
C GLY A 381 23.28 -15.43 -28.09
N ILE A 382 23.70 -16.02 -29.20
CA ILE A 382 24.64 -15.43 -30.15
C ILE A 382 23.86 -14.86 -31.32
N MET A 383 24.21 -13.65 -31.73
CA MET A 383 23.60 -13.01 -32.88
C MET A 383 23.97 -13.74 -34.19
N ILE A 384 22.94 -13.99 -34.99
CA ILE A 384 23.03 -14.57 -36.34
C ILE A 384 22.18 -13.74 -37.30
N ASN A 385 22.36 -13.83 -38.60
CA ASN A 385 21.57 -13.11 -39.61
C ASN A 385 21.45 -11.60 -39.36
N SER A 386 22.45 -11.01 -38.70
CA SER A 386 22.41 -9.63 -38.18
C SER A 386 23.58 -8.76 -38.70
N GLY A 387 24.12 -9.06 -39.88
CA GLY A 387 25.20 -8.27 -40.49
C GLY A 387 26.42 -8.14 -39.56
N ASP A 388 26.87 -6.92 -39.31
CA ASP A 388 28.05 -6.64 -38.47
C ASP A 388 27.84 -7.04 -36.98
N TRP A 389 26.64 -7.34 -36.59
CA TRP A 389 26.31 -7.79 -35.21
C TRP A 389 26.43 -9.32 -35.05
N ASN A 390 26.69 -10.08 -36.14
CA ASN A 390 26.87 -11.53 -36.06
C ASN A 390 28.00 -11.91 -35.09
N GLY A 391 27.75 -12.92 -34.27
CA GLY A 391 28.71 -13.42 -33.31
C GLY A 391 28.73 -12.67 -31.97
N MET A 392 28.06 -11.51 -31.85
CA MET A 392 27.92 -10.80 -30.56
C MET A 392 26.95 -11.54 -29.64
N GLU A 393 27.17 -11.40 -28.32
CA GLU A 393 26.21 -11.89 -27.33
C GLU A 393 25.01 -10.96 -27.28
N SER A 394 23.79 -11.50 -27.43
CA SER A 394 22.56 -10.70 -27.48
C SER A 394 22.31 -9.84 -26.21
N SER A 395 22.70 -10.34 -25.04
CA SER A 395 22.56 -9.62 -23.77
C SER A 395 23.46 -8.39 -23.68
N VAL A 396 24.64 -8.42 -24.34
CA VAL A 396 25.56 -7.29 -24.45
C VAL A 396 25.02 -6.31 -25.50
N LEU A 397 24.71 -6.83 -26.68
CA LEU A 397 24.20 -6.03 -27.79
C LEU A 397 22.90 -5.28 -27.41
N LYS A 398 21.99 -5.90 -26.68
CA LYS A 398 20.76 -5.24 -26.20
C LYS A 398 21.04 -3.94 -25.44
N LYS A 399 22.15 -3.88 -24.70
CA LYS A 399 22.55 -2.67 -23.96
C LYS A 399 23.23 -1.63 -24.85
N GLU A 400 23.99 -2.07 -25.83
CA GLU A 400 24.81 -1.23 -26.71
C GLU A 400 24.06 -0.74 -27.95
N ALA A 401 23.15 -1.56 -28.48
CA ALA A 401 22.40 -1.25 -29.70
C ALA A 401 21.69 0.11 -29.71
N PRO A 402 21.08 0.62 -28.60
CA PRO A 402 20.50 1.96 -28.62
C PRO A 402 21.50 3.06 -28.97
N GLU A 403 22.73 2.98 -28.47
CA GLU A 403 23.79 3.94 -28.77
C GLU A 403 24.35 3.77 -30.19
N MET A 404 24.40 2.52 -30.68
CA MET A 404 24.81 2.21 -32.04
C MET A 404 23.82 2.78 -33.07
N ILE A 405 22.52 2.61 -32.84
CA ILE A 405 21.41 3.14 -33.65
C ILE A 405 21.46 4.67 -33.71
N GLU A 406 21.74 5.33 -32.60
CA GLU A 406 21.88 6.79 -32.53
C GLU A 406 23.10 7.27 -33.30
N LYS A 407 24.26 6.60 -33.17
CA LYS A 407 25.48 6.90 -33.93
C LYS A 407 25.30 6.68 -35.44
N MET A 408 24.49 5.72 -35.86
CA MET A 408 24.14 5.47 -37.26
C MET A 408 23.17 6.53 -37.81
N GLY A 409 22.56 7.36 -36.96
CA GLY A 409 21.60 8.38 -37.38
C GLY A 409 20.22 7.82 -37.81
N VAL A 410 19.92 6.56 -37.48
CA VAL A 410 18.67 5.90 -37.88
C VAL A 410 17.66 5.85 -36.73
N GLY A 411 17.99 6.46 -35.61
CA GLY A 411 17.13 6.51 -34.42
C GLY A 411 17.80 7.22 -33.26
N LYS A 412 17.25 7.04 -32.06
CA LYS A 412 17.81 7.62 -30.84
C LYS A 412 17.60 6.70 -29.63
N LYS A 413 18.56 6.70 -28.71
CA LYS A 413 18.40 6.07 -27.42
C LYS A 413 17.26 6.75 -26.65
N THR A 414 16.32 5.99 -26.16
CA THR A 414 15.11 6.53 -25.53
C THR A 414 14.72 5.70 -24.32
N THR A 415 14.32 6.40 -23.27
CA THR A 415 13.71 5.80 -22.08
C THR A 415 12.22 6.10 -22.09
N ASN A 416 11.40 5.09 -22.01
CA ASN A 416 9.94 5.20 -21.91
C ASN A 416 9.44 4.70 -20.55
N TYR A 417 8.25 5.17 -20.20
CA TYR A 417 7.55 4.78 -18.97
C TYR A 417 6.13 4.29 -19.33
N LYS A 418 5.64 3.30 -18.59
CA LYS A 418 4.22 2.91 -18.65
C LYS A 418 3.34 3.95 -17.96
N LEU A 419 3.87 4.57 -16.89
CA LEU A 419 3.21 5.66 -16.18
C LEU A 419 2.76 6.74 -17.15
N ARG A 420 1.53 7.21 -16.98
CA ARG A 420 0.94 8.33 -17.71
C ARG A 420 0.72 9.50 -16.76
N ASP A 421 0.59 10.70 -17.34
CA ASP A 421 0.19 11.87 -16.57
C ASP A 421 -1.17 11.63 -15.92
N TRP A 422 -1.31 12.14 -14.72
CA TRP A 422 -2.49 11.89 -13.90
C TRP A 422 -3.68 12.69 -14.39
N VAL A 423 -4.78 12.01 -14.77
CA VAL A 423 -6.07 12.63 -15.11
C VAL A 423 -6.69 13.17 -13.84
N PHE A 424 -6.70 14.52 -13.71
CA PHE A 424 -6.93 15.17 -12.43
C PHE A 424 -8.33 15.73 -12.26
N SER A 425 -9.01 16.19 -13.32
CA SER A 425 -10.36 16.77 -13.22
C SER A 425 -11.46 15.72 -13.13
N ARG A 426 -12.52 16.05 -12.35
CA ARG A 426 -13.73 15.25 -12.19
C ARG A 426 -14.97 16.06 -12.54
N GLN A 427 -15.90 15.43 -13.23
CA GLN A 427 -17.19 16.01 -13.66
C GLN A 427 -18.24 15.79 -12.58
N ARG A 428 -17.89 16.18 -11.35
CA ARG A 428 -18.67 15.96 -10.14
C ARG A 428 -18.73 17.26 -9.31
N TYR A 429 -19.75 17.36 -8.47
CA TYR A 429 -19.95 18.53 -7.60
C TYR A 429 -19.07 18.45 -6.35
N TRP A 430 -19.08 17.30 -5.65
CA TRP A 430 -18.48 17.18 -4.33
C TRP A 430 -16.98 16.91 -4.42
N GLY A 431 -16.23 17.96 -4.54
CA GLY A 431 -14.79 17.99 -4.64
C GLY A 431 -14.25 19.40 -4.55
N GLU A 432 -12.95 19.56 -4.33
CA GLU A 432 -12.32 20.88 -4.34
C GLU A 432 -12.47 21.53 -5.73
N PRO A 433 -13.01 22.76 -5.82
CA PRO A 433 -13.03 23.50 -7.09
C PRO A 433 -11.60 23.73 -7.60
N ILE A 434 -11.38 23.51 -8.89
CA ILE A 434 -10.09 23.82 -9.52
C ILE A 434 -9.98 25.35 -9.68
N PRO A 435 -8.99 26.01 -9.06
CA PRO A 435 -8.91 27.47 -8.96
C PRO A 435 -8.35 28.11 -10.24
N ILE A 436 -9.05 27.89 -11.35
CA ILE A 436 -8.70 28.43 -12.68
C ILE A 436 -9.86 29.22 -13.25
N VAL A 437 -9.53 30.28 -13.93
CA VAL A 437 -10.46 31.12 -14.71
C VAL A 437 -10.08 31.04 -16.20
N HIS A 438 -11.03 30.72 -17.04
CA HIS A 438 -10.86 30.69 -18.49
C HIS A 438 -11.22 32.05 -19.07
N CYS A 439 -10.22 32.78 -19.52
CA CYS A 439 -10.37 34.08 -20.17
C CYS A 439 -10.23 33.93 -21.71
N PRO A 440 -11.09 34.50 -22.51
CA PRO A 440 -10.96 34.46 -23.99
C PRO A 440 -9.61 35.02 -24.49
N ASP A 441 -9.06 36.03 -23.79
CA ASP A 441 -7.85 36.72 -24.23
C ASP A 441 -6.59 36.19 -23.57
N CYS A 442 -6.69 35.81 -22.28
CA CYS A 442 -5.52 35.39 -21.47
C CYS A 442 -5.37 33.86 -21.38
N GLY A 443 -6.38 33.10 -21.84
CA GLY A 443 -6.38 31.64 -21.67
C GLY A 443 -6.73 31.22 -20.23
N ALA A 444 -6.12 30.15 -19.76
CA ALA A 444 -6.28 29.67 -18.38
C ALA A 444 -5.46 30.55 -17.43
N VAL A 445 -6.11 31.17 -16.48
CA VAL A 445 -5.52 32.07 -15.46
C VAL A 445 -5.82 31.52 -14.07
N PRO A 446 -4.82 31.32 -13.20
CA PRO A 446 -5.08 30.88 -11.83
C PRO A 446 -5.75 31.97 -11.00
N VAL A 447 -6.64 31.58 -10.10
CA VAL A 447 -7.15 32.47 -9.06
C VAL A 447 -5.98 32.97 -8.21
N PRO A 448 -5.93 34.27 -7.87
CA PRO A 448 -4.88 34.80 -6.98
C PRO A 448 -4.84 34.05 -5.65
N GLU A 449 -3.62 33.82 -5.15
CA GLU A 449 -3.44 33.00 -3.93
C GLU A 449 -4.11 33.63 -2.70
N GLU A 450 -4.19 34.97 -2.66
CA GLU A 450 -4.86 35.75 -1.63
C GLU A 450 -6.39 35.64 -1.65
N GLU A 451 -6.98 35.20 -2.76
CA GLU A 451 -8.40 34.97 -2.93
C GLU A 451 -8.82 33.51 -2.63
N LEU A 452 -7.86 32.63 -2.31
CA LEU A 452 -8.15 31.27 -1.92
C LEU A 452 -8.66 31.20 -0.46
N PRO A 453 -9.61 30.32 -0.15
CA PRO A 453 -10.16 29.29 -1.01
C PRO A 453 -11.23 29.79 -1.98
N LEU A 454 -11.23 29.27 -3.20
CA LEU A 454 -12.40 29.32 -4.08
C LEU A 454 -13.45 28.35 -3.52
N LEU A 455 -14.53 28.90 -2.97
CA LEU A 455 -15.55 28.09 -2.29
C LEU A 455 -16.41 27.31 -3.27
N LEU A 456 -16.78 26.09 -2.86
CA LEU A 456 -17.81 25.31 -3.52
C LEU A 456 -19.18 25.99 -3.28
N PRO A 457 -19.97 26.28 -4.33
CA PRO A 457 -21.25 26.95 -4.14
C PRO A 457 -22.29 26.01 -3.53
N GLU A 458 -23.20 26.55 -2.73
CA GLU A 458 -24.38 25.80 -2.28
C GLU A 458 -25.32 25.55 -3.46
N VAL A 459 -25.83 24.33 -3.59
CA VAL A 459 -26.73 23.93 -4.68
C VAL A 459 -27.88 23.08 -4.16
N GLU A 460 -29.05 23.23 -4.77
CA GLU A 460 -30.21 22.38 -4.51
C GLU A 460 -30.09 21.00 -5.21
N SER A 461 -29.49 20.99 -6.40
CA SER A 461 -29.27 19.78 -7.20
C SER A 461 -27.81 19.66 -7.63
N TYR A 462 -27.26 18.50 -7.41
CA TYR A 462 -25.86 18.16 -7.75
C TYR A 462 -25.74 16.85 -8.51
N GLN A 463 -26.83 16.42 -9.15
CA GLN A 463 -26.83 15.16 -9.92
C GLN A 463 -25.87 15.26 -11.11
N PRO A 464 -25.00 14.27 -11.32
CA PRO A 464 -24.06 14.28 -12.41
C PRO A 464 -24.82 14.20 -13.75
N THR A 465 -24.45 15.07 -14.70
CA THR A 465 -25.13 15.21 -15.98
C THR A 465 -24.97 14.01 -16.90
N GLY A 466 -23.78 13.36 -16.88
CA GLY A 466 -23.42 12.27 -17.80
C GLY A 466 -22.98 12.77 -19.19
N THR A 467 -23.11 14.07 -19.47
CA THR A 467 -22.69 14.66 -20.74
C THR A 467 -21.19 14.84 -20.86
N GLY A 468 -20.49 14.89 -19.74
CA GLY A 468 -19.08 15.25 -19.61
C GLY A 468 -18.89 16.63 -18.98
N GLU A 469 -19.97 17.35 -18.73
CA GLU A 469 -19.96 18.60 -17.99
C GLU A 469 -20.23 18.36 -16.49
N SER A 470 -19.60 19.15 -15.65
CA SER A 470 -19.85 19.15 -14.21
C SER A 470 -21.21 19.80 -13.88
N PRO A 471 -21.91 19.40 -12.81
CA PRO A 471 -23.10 20.12 -12.32
C PRO A 471 -22.84 21.60 -12.03
N LEU A 472 -21.60 21.99 -11.72
CA LEU A 472 -21.22 23.39 -11.51
C LEU A 472 -21.40 24.27 -12.77
N ALA A 473 -21.34 23.67 -13.95
CA ALA A 473 -21.53 24.37 -15.20
C ALA A 473 -22.94 24.98 -15.35
N ASP A 474 -23.93 24.42 -14.66
CA ASP A 474 -25.31 24.85 -14.67
C ASP A 474 -25.62 25.98 -13.65
N ILE A 475 -24.59 26.61 -13.04
CA ILE A 475 -24.71 27.68 -12.04
C ILE A 475 -24.09 28.97 -12.61
N PRO A 476 -24.81 29.76 -13.41
CA PRO A 476 -24.26 30.95 -14.09
C PRO A 476 -23.66 31.98 -13.12
N GLU A 477 -24.25 32.14 -11.92
CA GLU A 477 -23.82 33.11 -10.92
C GLU A 477 -22.43 32.73 -10.34
N TRP A 478 -22.12 31.45 -10.30
CA TRP A 478 -20.83 30.97 -9.87
C TRP A 478 -19.82 30.89 -11.01
N VAL A 479 -20.26 30.44 -12.19
CA VAL A 479 -19.40 30.26 -13.37
C VAL A 479 -18.87 31.57 -13.91
N ASN A 480 -19.74 32.57 -14.04
CA ASN A 480 -19.36 33.86 -14.64
C ASN A 480 -18.55 34.69 -13.62
N THR A 481 -17.42 35.18 -14.08
CA THR A 481 -16.49 35.98 -13.24
C THR A 481 -15.70 36.96 -14.11
N THR A 482 -14.78 37.66 -13.51
CA THR A 482 -13.84 38.52 -14.21
C THR A 482 -12.43 37.87 -14.21
N CYS A 483 -11.70 38.05 -15.29
CA CYS A 483 -10.33 37.56 -15.41
C CYS A 483 -9.43 38.30 -14.41
N PRO A 484 -8.71 37.59 -13.54
CA PRO A 484 -7.77 38.23 -12.59
C PRO A 484 -6.62 38.96 -13.29
N CYS A 485 -6.32 38.61 -14.53
CA CYS A 485 -5.21 39.21 -15.28
C CYS A 485 -5.61 40.50 -16.00
N CYS A 486 -6.71 40.48 -16.75
CA CYS A 486 -7.10 41.57 -17.64
C CYS A 486 -8.42 42.27 -17.27
N GLY A 487 -9.15 41.79 -16.25
CA GLY A 487 -10.42 42.36 -15.77
C GLY A 487 -11.63 42.15 -16.71
N LYS A 488 -11.46 41.43 -17.82
CA LYS A 488 -12.56 41.15 -18.77
C LYS A 488 -13.45 40.01 -18.28
N PRO A 489 -14.71 39.91 -18.80
CA PRO A 489 -15.57 38.77 -18.48
C PRO A 489 -14.90 37.45 -18.82
N ALA A 490 -14.99 36.51 -17.92
CA ALA A 490 -14.35 35.19 -17.95
C ALA A 490 -15.23 34.15 -17.26
N LYS A 491 -14.84 32.88 -17.32
CA LYS A 491 -15.58 31.78 -16.71
C LYS A 491 -14.66 30.98 -15.79
N ARG A 492 -15.18 30.61 -14.63
CA ARG A 492 -14.48 29.65 -13.74
C ARG A 492 -14.45 28.26 -14.36
N GLU A 493 -13.39 27.52 -14.05
CA GLU A 493 -13.35 26.08 -14.28
C GLU A 493 -14.47 25.41 -13.49
N THR A 494 -15.19 24.48 -14.13
CA THR A 494 -16.37 23.83 -13.53
C THR A 494 -16.09 22.41 -13.03
N ASN A 495 -14.97 21.83 -13.41
CA ASN A 495 -14.53 20.54 -12.88
C ASN A 495 -13.98 20.70 -11.47
N THR A 496 -14.08 19.63 -10.69
CA THR A 496 -13.50 19.53 -9.35
C THR A 496 -12.29 18.61 -9.36
N MET A 497 -11.48 18.68 -8.31
CA MET A 497 -10.34 17.79 -8.09
C MET A 497 -10.82 16.40 -7.65
N PRO A 498 -10.01 15.34 -7.86
CA PRO A 498 -10.30 14.03 -7.29
C PRO A 498 -10.06 14.06 -5.77
N GLN A 499 -10.71 13.15 -5.04
CA GLN A 499 -10.47 12.99 -3.59
C GLN A 499 -8.99 12.81 -3.22
N TRP A 500 -8.19 12.25 -4.12
CA TRP A 500 -6.75 12.06 -3.95
C TRP A 500 -5.97 13.37 -3.85
N ALA A 501 -6.53 14.49 -4.27
CA ALA A 501 -5.87 15.79 -4.17
C ALA A 501 -5.64 16.18 -2.72
N GLY A 502 -6.68 16.12 -1.88
CA GLY A 502 -6.59 16.41 -0.45
C GLY A 502 -5.79 15.35 0.31
N SER A 503 -6.00 14.06 0.00
CA SER A 503 -5.32 12.97 0.69
C SER A 503 -3.83 12.84 0.34
N SER A 504 -3.34 13.50 -0.71
CA SER A 504 -1.93 13.43 -1.09
C SER A 504 -0.98 14.26 -0.20
N TRP A 505 -1.52 15.13 0.66
CA TRP A 505 -0.70 16.01 1.50
C TRP A 505 -1.21 16.17 2.95
N TYR A 506 -2.33 15.59 3.32
CA TYR A 506 -3.01 15.77 4.61
C TYR A 506 -2.13 15.54 5.84
N PHE A 507 -1.18 14.62 5.75
CA PHE A 507 -0.23 14.30 6.82
C PHE A 507 0.65 15.48 7.21
N LEU A 508 0.88 16.43 6.31
CA LEU A 508 1.57 17.69 6.60
C LEU A 508 0.67 18.63 7.43
N ARG A 509 -0.62 18.63 7.14
CA ARG A 509 -1.56 19.54 7.78
C ARG A 509 -1.85 19.21 9.23
N TYR A 510 -1.82 17.93 9.59
CA TYR A 510 -2.07 17.52 10.96
C TYR A 510 -1.19 18.23 11.99
N VAL A 511 0.09 18.39 11.70
CA VAL A 511 1.02 19.00 12.66
C VAL A 511 0.90 20.52 12.76
N ASP A 512 0.13 21.14 11.85
CA ASP A 512 -0.07 22.60 11.82
C ASP A 512 -1.47 23.00 11.33
N ASN A 513 -2.49 22.27 11.76
CA ASN A 513 -3.88 22.39 11.26
C ASN A 513 -4.56 23.72 11.52
N LYS A 514 -4.04 24.53 12.44
CA LYS A 514 -4.56 25.87 12.80
C LYS A 514 -3.83 27.01 12.09
N ASN A 515 -2.80 26.73 11.32
CA ASN A 515 -2.07 27.74 10.56
C ASN A 515 -2.90 28.25 9.37
N LYS A 516 -3.14 29.55 9.34
CA LYS A 516 -3.93 30.19 8.27
C LYS A 516 -3.08 30.79 7.16
N ASP A 517 -1.79 30.98 7.43
CA ASP A 517 -0.87 31.71 6.57
C ASP A 517 -0.04 30.78 5.67
N GLU A 518 0.19 29.55 6.12
CA GLU A 518 1.00 28.56 5.44
C GLU A 518 0.33 27.17 5.46
N LEU A 519 0.60 26.34 4.46
CA LEU A 519 0.20 24.94 4.42
C LEU A 519 0.69 24.19 5.67
N VAL A 520 1.95 24.41 6.01
CA VAL A 520 2.64 23.98 7.21
C VAL A 520 3.83 24.90 7.43
N SER A 521 4.05 25.36 8.67
CA SER A 521 5.25 26.14 8.98
C SER A 521 6.50 25.29 8.88
N ARG A 522 7.58 25.89 8.39
CA ARG A 522 8.87 25.22 8.28
C ARG A 522 9.35 24.66 9.61
N GLU A 523 9.18 25.41 10.69
CA GLU A 523 9.54 24.98 12.04
C GLU A 523 8.85 23.68 12.45
N LYS A 524 7.53 23.58 12.24
CA LYS A 524 6.78 22.36 12.58
C LYS A 524 7.07 21.23 11.62
N ALA A 525 7.26 21.52 10.33
CA ALA A 525 7.64 20.50 9.35
C ALA A 525 8.98 19.86 9.72
N ASP A 526 10.00 20.65 10.01
CA ASP A 526 11.34 20.15 10.38
C ASP A 526 11.32 19.38 11.72
N LYS A 527 10.43 19.77 12.64
CA LYS A 527 10.35 19.16 13.98
C LYS A 527 9.59 17.83 13.99
N TYR A 528 8.52 17.71 13.21
CA TYR A 528 7.55 16.62 13.35
C TYR A 528 7.47 15.67 12.16
N LEU A 529 7.99 16.04 11.00
CA LEU A 529 7.94 15.27 9.76
C LEU A 529 9.33 14.74 9.37
N PRO A 530 9.44 13.79 8.46
CA PRO A 530 8.35 13.01 7.83
C PRO A 530 7.64 12.05 8.80
N VAL A 531 6.62 11.35 8.31
CA VAL A 531 5.91 10.30 9.05
C VAL A 531 6.85 9.12 9.29
N ASP A 532 6.96 8.67 10.54
CA ASP A 532 7.86 7.55 10.91
C ASP A 532 7.25 6.19 10.56
N MET A 533 5.95 6.01 10.82
CA MET A 533 5.22 4.77 10.53
C MET A 533 3.88 5.09 9.90
N TYR A 534 3.60 4.48 8.76
CA TYR A 534 2.32 4.60 8.10
C TYR A 534 1.63 3.24 7.99
N ILE A 535 0.37 3.17 8.42
CA ILE A 535 -0.41 1.92 8.44
C ILE A 535 -1.64 2.08 7.57
N GLY A 536 -1.83 1.16 6.61
CA GLY A 536 -2.96 1.24 5.70
C GLY A 536 -3.00 0.13 4.67
N GLY A 537 -4.07 0.08 3.86
CA GLY A 537 -4.34 -0.97 2.89
C GLY A 537 -3.36 -0.99 1.70
N VAL A 538 -3.04 -2.18 1.23
CA VAL A 538 -2.13 -2.38 0.08
C VAL A 538 -2.74 -1.89 -1.24
N GLU A 539 -4.06 -1.75 -1.33
CA GLU A 539 -4.79 -1.24 -2.50
C GLU A 539 -4.37 0.18 -2.89
N HIS A 540 -3.81 0.93 -1.95
CA HIS A 540 -3.32 2.28 -2.18
C HIS A 540 -1.90 2.36 -2.77
N ALA A 541 -1.26 1.24 -3.05
CA ALA A 541 0.14 1.18 -3.51
C ALA A 541 0.42 2.06 -4.74
N VAL A 542 -0.43 2.02 -5.75
CA VAL A 542 -0.30 2.80 -6.99
C VAL A 542 -1.29 3.97 -7.10
N LEU A 543 -2.07 4.21 -6.05
CA LEU A 543 -3.01 5.33 -5.89
C LEU A 543 -2.43 6.34 -4.91
N HIS A 544 -3.03 6.44 -3.72
CA HIS A 544 -2.67 7.38 -2.67
C HIS A 544 -1.16 7.43 -2.36
N LEU A 545 -0.50 6.28 -2.20
CA LEU A 545 0.92 6.23 -1.87
C LEU A 545 1.81 6.81 -2.99
N LEU A 546 1.47 6.58 -4.24
CA LEU A 546 2.20 7.14 -5.38
C LEU A 546 1.98 8.65 -5.49
N TYR A 547 0.73 9.10 -5.34
CA TYR A 547 0.39 10.52 -5.41
C TYR A 547 0.97 11.32 -4.25
N SER A 548 0.97 10.77 -3.03
CA SER A 548 1.59 11.41 -1.86
C SER A 548 3.09 11.60 -2.06
N ARG A 549 3.78 10.64 -2.64
CA ARG A 549 5.20 10.75 -2.98
C ARG A 549 5.44 11.84 -4.03
N PHE A 550 4.59 11.90 -5.07
CA PHE A 550 4.67 12.95 -6.08
C PHE A 550 4.47 14.35 -5.49
N TYR A 551 3.44 14.55 -4.66
CA TYR A 551 3.19 15.82 -3.98
C TYR A 551 4.33 16.22 -3.05
N THR A 552 4.85 15.27 -2.28
CA THR A 552 5.98 15.50 -1.37
C THR A 552 7.22 15.96 -2.13
N LYS A 553 7.56 15.29 -3.23
CA LYS A 553 8.70 15.71 -4.08
C LYS A 553 8.52 17.10 -4.68
N PHE A 554 7.30 17.42 -5.11
CA PHE A 554 6.98 18.74 -5.62
C PHE A 554 7.10 19.83 -4.53
N LEU A 555 6.53 19.59 -3.34
CA LEU A 555 6.63 20.52 -2.22
C LEU A 555 8.08 20.69 -1.72
N TYR A 556 8.87 19.64 -1.77
CA TYR A 556 10.31 19.71 -1.55
C TYR A 556 11.01 20.61 -2.58
N ASP A 557 10.73 20.41 -3.86
CA ASP A 557 11.34 21.16 -4.95
C ASP A 557 11.05 22.67 -4.89
N ILE A 558 9.88 23.05 -4.38
CA ILE A 558 9.51 24.47 -4.19
C ILE A 558 9.86 25.01 -2.79
N GLY A 559 10.54 24.21 -1.96
CA GLY A 559 11.10 24.65 -0.68
C GLY A 559 10.11 24.76 0.48
N VAL A 560 8.93 24.13 0.40
CA VAL A 560 7.93 24.10 1.49
C VAL A 560 8.40 23.19 2.63
N ILE A 561 9.00 22.08 2.29
CA ILE A 561 9.48 21.04 3.22
C ILE A 561 10.94 20.64 2.87
N ASP A 562 11.62 19.94 3.79
CA ASP A 562 13.04 19.57 3.66
C ASP A 562 13.27 18.06 3.49
N PHE A 563 12.23 17.35 3.14
CA PHE A 563 12.27 15.91 2.85
C PHE A 563 11.49 15.61 1.56
N ASP A 564 11.91 14.58 0.83
CA ASP A 564 11.37 14.25 -0.49
C ASP A 564 10.57 12.94 -0.52
N GLU A 565 10.40 12.28 0.65
CA GLU A 565 9.53 11.12 0.83
C GLU A 565 8.62 11.30 2.06
N PRO A 566 7.32 11.00 1.92
CA PRO A 566 6.34 11.31 2.97
C PRO A 566 6.38 10.36 4.17
N PHE A 567 6.63 9.07 3.94
CA PHE A 567 6.48 7.98 4.90
C PHE A 567 7.73 7.13 4.94
N THR A 568 8.42 7.10 6.08
CA THR A 568 9.69 6.37 6.24
C THR A 568 9.45 4.86 6.22
N LYS A 569 8.50 4.39 7.04
CA LYS A 569 8.11 2.99 7.12
C LYS A 569 6.64 2.82 6.82
N LEU A 570 6.33 1.77 6.07
CA LEU A 570 4.95 1.38 5.71
C LEU A 570 4.66 -0.02 6.22
N PHE A 571 3.50 -0.18 6.85
CA PHE A 571 2.93 -1.48 7.16
C PHE A 571 1.56 -1.62 6.50
N ASN A 572 1.36 -2.70 5.74
CA ASN A 572 0.06 -3.00 5.14
C ASN A 572 -0.63 -4.12 5.93
N GLN A 573 -1.77 -3.79 6.53
CA GLN A 573 -2.64 -4.80 7.12
C GLN A 573 -3.46 -5.52 6.04
N GLY A 574 -3.71 -6.80 6.27
CA GLY A 574 -4.66 -7.58 5.49
C GLY A 574 -6.10 -7.21 5.83
N MET A 575 -7.02 -7.55 4.94
CA MET A 575 -8.45 -7.30 5.12
C MET A 575 -9.08 -8.31 6.07
N ILE A 576 -10.02 -7.84 6.89
CA ILE A 576 -10.99 -8.73 7.55
C ILE A 576 -12.15 -8.96 6.60
N THR A 577 -12.36 -10.21 6.23
CA THR A 577 -13.44 -10.64 5.34
C THR A 577 -14.58 -11.25 6.15
N GLY A 578 -15.77 -11.23 5.58
CA GLY A 578 -16.89 -12.04 6.08
C GLY A 578 -16.74 -13.51 5.68
N LYS A 579 -17.74 -14.31 5.96
CA LYS A 579 -17.78 -15.75 5.62
C LYS A 579 -17.42 -16.02 4.16
N ASN A 580 -16.66 -17.07 3.93
CA ASN A 580 -16.17 -17.52 2.62
C ASN A 580 -15.21 -16.51 1.93
N GLY A 581 -14.45 -15.74 2.71
CA GLY A 581 -13.47 -14.78 2.19
C GLY A 581 -14.10 -13.58 1.45
N ILE A 582 -15.39 -13.36 1.59
CA ILE A 582 -16.09 -12.26 0.90
C ILE A 582 -15.83 -10.95 1.65
N LYS A 583 -15.31 -9.93 0.94
CA LYS A 583 -15.13 -8.58 1.50
C LYS A 583 -16.43 -8.09 2.15
N MET A 584 -16.32 -7.61 3.40
CA MET A 584 -17.45 -7.01 4.11
C MET A 584 -17.93 -5.78 3.35
N SER A 585 -19.24 -5.71 3.10
CA SER A 585 -19.87 -4.51 2.57
C SER A 585 -21.34 -4.43 3.01
N LYS A 586 -21.82 -3.21 3.23
CA LYS A 586 -23.22 -2.96 3.62
C LYS A 586 -24.21 -3.42 2.56
N SER A 587 -23.83 -3.32 1.29
CA SER A 587 -24.66 -3.78 0.16
C SER A 587 -24.86 -5.30 0.13
N LYS A 588 -23.93 -6.06 0.73
CA LYS A 588 -24.00 -7.53 0.84
C LYS A 588 -24.61 -7.99 2.16
N GLY A 589 -24.87 -7.09 3.11
CA GLY A 589 -25.44 -7.43 4.42
C GLY A 589 -24.54 -8.32 5.30
N ASN A 590 -23.23 -8.36 5.04
CA ASN A 590 -22.26 -9.22 5.74
C ASN A 590 -21.31 -8.42 6.67
N VAL A 591 -21.72 -7.24 7.06
CA VAL A 591 -20.94 -6.34 7.94
C VAL A 591 -21.16 -6.72 9.40
N VAL A 592 -20.08 -6.81 10.18
CA VAL A 592 -20.12 -6.99 11.64
C VAL A 592 -19.86 -5.62 12.30
N SER A 593 -20.82 -5.20 13.13
CA SER A 593 -20.74 -3.91 13.85
C SER A 593 -19.82 -4.01 15.07
N PRO A 594 -18.84 -3.12 15.23
CA PRO A 594 -18.03 -3.07 16.44
C PRO A 594 -18.85 -2.67 17.68
N ASP A 595 -19.92 -1.88 17.53
CA ASP A 595 -20.73 -1.39 18.64
C ASP A 595 -21.35 -2.54 19.47
N ASP A 596 -21.83 -3.59 18.79
CA ASP A 596 -22.42 -4.75 19.47
C ASP A 596 -21.35 -5.54 20.23
N LEU A 597 -20.18 -5.71 19.64
CA LEU A 597 -19.07 -6.45 20.25
C LEU A 597 -18.48 -5.69 21.46
N VAL A 598 -18.33 -4.40 21.35
CA VAL A 598 -17.88 -3.55 22.50
C VAL A 598 -18.90 -3.61 23.64
N ARG A 599 -20.20 -3.53 23.34
CA ARG A 599 -21.26 -3.65 24.33
C ARG A 599 -21.21 -4.99 25.09
N ASP A 600 -20.98 -6.10 24.37
CA ASP A 600 -21.13 -7.45 24.91
C ASP A 600 -19.81 -7.98 25.50
N TYR A 601 -18.65 -7.63 24.93
CA TYR A 601 -17.34 -8.15 25.33
C TYR A 601 -16.35 -7.09 25.83
N GLY A 602 -16.62 -5.82 25.58
CA GLY A 602 -15.72 -4.72 25.88
C GLY A 602 -14.71 -4.40 24.76
N CYS A 603 -14.23 -3.18 24.80
CA CYS A 603 -13.26 -2.66 23.85
C CYS A 603 -11.95 -3.47 23.86
N ASP A 604 -11.39 -3.75 25.05
CA ASP A 604 -10.11 -4.47 25.18
C ASP A 604 -10.18 -5.88 24.57
N SER A 605 -11.33 -6.57 24.72
CA SER A 605 -11.54 -7.88 24.08
C SER A 605 -11.57 -7.79 22.56
N LEU A 606 -12.25 -6.78 22.01
CA LEU A 606 -12.32 -6.57 20.57
C LEU A 606 -10.93 -6.19 20.02
N ARG A 607 -10.19 -5.30 20.67
CA ARG A 607 -8.82 -4.95 20.31
C ARG A 607 -7.91 -6.17 20.22
N LEU A 608 -7.92 -7.00 21.26
CA LEU A 608 -7.12 -8.23 21.28
C LEU A 608 -7.56 -9.22 20.20
N TYR A 609 -8.85 -9.32 19.91
CA TYR A 609 -9.35 -10.24 18.90
C TYR A 609 -9.00 -9.78 17.48
N GLU A 610 -9.07 -8.48 17.18
CA GLU A 610 -8.61 -7.91 15.90
C GLU A 610 -7.14 -8.25 15.59
N LEU A 611 -6.32 -8.33 16.64
CA LEU A 611 -4.91 -8.70 16.50
C LEU A 611 -4.71 -10.23 16.44
N PHE A 612 -5.58 -10.99 17.08
CA PHE A 612 -5.44 -12.44 17.22
C PHE A 612 -5.99 -13.23 16.02
N VAL A 613 -6.94 -12.68 15.28
CA VAL A 613 -7.71 -13.38 14.22
C VAL A 613 -6.83 -13.98 13.11
N GLY A 614 -5.62 -13.45 12.92
CA GLY A 614 -4.63 -13.97 11.96
C GLY A 614 -3.41 -13.07 11.84
N PRO A 615 -2.40 -13.47 11.06
CA PRO A 615 -1.25 -12.63 10.78
C PRO A 615 -1.70 -11.26 10.27
N PRO A 616 -1.17 -10.15 10.82
CA PRO A 616 -1.71 -8.82 10.55
C PRO A 616 -1.56 -8.38 9.08
N GLU A 617 -0.58 -8.91 8.35
CA GLU A 617 -0.32 -8.63 6.94
C GLU A 617 -1.18 -9.47 5.97
N LEU A 618 -1.88 -10.50 6.46
CA LEU A 618 -2.70 -11.40 5.66
C LEU A 618 -4.21 -11.13 5.86
N ASP A 619 -4.97 -11.40 4.81
CA ASP A 619 -6.44 -11.40 4.90
C ASP A 619 -6.89 -12.50 5.86
N SER A 620 -7.91 -12.20 6.65
CA SER A 620 -8.44 -13.13 7.65
C SER A 620 -9.97 -13.13 7.63
N GLU A 621 -10.56 -14.32 7.76
CA GLU A 621 -12.02 -14.47 7.88
C GLU A 621 -12.46 -14.21 9.33
N TRP A 622 -13.49 -13.38 9.49
CA TRP A 622 -14.08 -13.12 10.80
C TRP A 622 -14.91 -14.30 11.30
N ASP A 623 -14.64 -14.75 12.52
CA ASP A 623 -15.45 -15.74 13.26
C ASP A 623 -15.98 -15.13 14.56
N ASP A 624 -17.29 -14.94 14.64
CA ASP A 624 -17.98 -14.35 15.81
C ASP A 624 -17.68 -15.09 17.14
N ARG A 625 -17.28 -16.36 17.07
CA ARG A 625 -16.97 -17.17 18.25
C ARG A 625 -15.56 -16.97 18.78
N GLY A 626 -14.66 -16.43 17.98
CA GLY A 626 -13.26 -16.27 18.36
C GLY A 626 -13.06 -15.26 19.51
N ILE A 627 -13.91 -14.25 19.59
CA ILE A 627 -13.86 -13.23 20.64
C ILE A 627 -14.15 -13.82 22.04
N ASP A 628 -14.97 -14.86 22.14
CA ASP A 628 -15.24 -15.58 23.41
C ASP A 628 -13.96 -16.11 24.06
N GLY A 629 -13.03 -16.60 23.23
CA GLY A 629 -11.74 -17.11 23.71
C GLY A 629 -10.89 -16.01 24.32
N VAL A 630 -10.86 -14.86 23.68
CA VAL A 630 -10.12 -13.66 24.15
C VAL A 630 -10.77 -13.09 25.40
N TYR A 631 -12.08 -12.96 25.45
CA TYR A 631 -12.80 -12.49 26.65
C TYR A 631 -12.56 -13.39 27.88
N ARG A 632 -12.57 -14.72 27.67
CA ARG A 632 -12.20 -15.68 28.74
C ARG A 632 -10.74 -15.50 29.19
N PHE A 633 -9.81 -15.22 28.26
CA PHE A 633 -8.42 -14.95 28.60
C PHE A 633 -8.32 -13.71 29.50
N ILE A 634 -8.91 -12.59 29.12
CA ILE A 634 -8.91 -11.35 29.92
C ILE A 634 -9.50 -11.60 31.32
N THR A 635 -10.64 -12.27 31.40
CA THR A 635 -11.31 -12.57 32.68
C THR A 635 -10.43 -13.47 33.57
N ARG A 636 -9.75 -14.46 33.00
CA ARG A 636 -8.80 -15.31 33.75
C ARG A 636 -7.58 -14.54 34.22
N PHE A 637 -7.08 -13.62 33.41
CA PHE A 637 -5.96 -12.76 33.81
C PHE A 637 -6.37 -11.81 34.95
N TRP A 638 -7.55 -11.19 34.83
CA TRP A 638 -8.13 -10.40 35.92
C TRP A 638 -8.17 -11.20 37.25
N ASN A 639 -8.75 -12.37 37.20
CA ASN A 639 -8.89 -13.23 38.38
C ASN A 639 -7.50 -13.62 38.96
N LEU A 640 -6.51 -13.91 38.12
CA LEU A 640 -5.15 -14.18 38.56
C LEU A 640 -4.58 -13.01 39.36
N VAL A 641 -4.58 -11.80 38.78
CA VAL A 641 -4.01 -10.62 39.45
C VAL A 641 -4.78 -10.30 40.73
N MET A 642 -6.12 -10.27 40.70
CA MET A 642 -6.95 -9.98 41.89
C MET A 642 -6.78 -11.00 43.02
N SER A 643 -6.46 -12.25 42.69
CA SER A 643 -6.20 -13.28 43.71
C SER A 643 -4.79 -13.22 44.32
N GLN A 644 -3.85 -12.58 43.65
CA GLN A 644 -2.44 -12.55 44.02
C GLN A 644 -1.94 -11.17 44.51
N LYS A 645 -2.69 -10.08 44.25
CA LYS A 645 -2.27 -8.70 44.46
C LYS A 645 -1.83 -8.38 45.89
N ASP A 646 -2.47 -9.01 46.87
CA ASP A 646 -2.18 -8.82 48.31
C ASP A 646 -1.32 -9.94 48.89
N ALA A 647 -0.85 -10.89 48.08
CA ALA A 647 -0.05 -12.02 48.53
C ALA A 647 1.42 -11.61 48.66
N ASP A 648 2.00 -11.92 49.83
CA ASP A 648 3.44 -11.74 50.10
C ASP A 648 4.20 -12.96 49.54
N VAL A 649 4.48 -12.93 48.24
CA VAL A 649 5.17 -14.00 47.52
C VAL A 649 6.60 -13.57 47.22
N ALA A 650 7.59 -14.32 47.73
CA ALA A 650 8.98 -14.06 47.40
C ALA A 650 9.29 -14.36 45.91
N GLU A 651 10.13 -13.55 45.31
CA GLU A 651 10.65 -13.79 43.97
C GLU A 651 11.48 -15.07 43.93
N THR A 652 11.11 -16.02 43.08
CA THR A 652 11.84 -17.26 42.85
C THR A 652 12.60 -17.22 41.53
N LYS A 653 13.65 -18.04 41.37
CA LYS A 653 14.36 -18.13 40.08
C LYS A 653 13.43 -18.47 38.92
N GLU A 654 12.45 -19.34 39.14
CA GLU A 654 11.47 -19.71 38.11
C GLU A 654 10.61 -18.51 37.69
N LEU A 655 10.14 -17.71 38.66
CA LEU A 655 9.37 -16.50 38.36
C LEU A 655 10.21 -15.44 37.64
N VAL A 656 11.45 -15.22 38.05
CA VAL A 656 12.42 -14.33 37.39
C VAL A 656 12.62 -14.75 35.93
N LYS A 657 12.88 -16.02 35.71
CA LYS A 657 13.08 -16.57 34.36
C LYS A 657 11.85 -16.41 33.48
N ILE A 658 10.67 -16.77 33.99
CA ILE A 658 9.41 -16.61 33.25
C ILE A 658 9.17 -15.14 32.90
N ARG A 659 9.40 -14.23 33.85
CA ARG A 659 9.25 -12.78 33.62
C ARG A 659 10.16 -12.28 32.51
N HIS A 660 11.46 -12.59 32.53
CA HIS A 660 12.38 -12.15 31.48
C HIS A 660 12.09 -12.78 30.12
N LYS A 661 11.70 -14.07 30.09
CA LYS A 661 11.24 -14.74 28.85
C LYS A 661 9.96 -14.10 28.29
N LEU A 662 9.00 -13.74 29.15
CA LEU A 662 7.79 -13.05 28.75
C LEU A 662 8.12 -11.70 28.08
N VAL A 663 8.98 -10.89 28.72
CA VAL A 663 9.40 -9.60 28.14
C VAL A 663 10.06 -9.81 26.79
N TYR A 664 11.01 -10.73 26.70
CA TYR A 664 11.72 -11.04 25.47
C TYR A 664 10.77 -11.48 24.34
N ASP A 665 9.95 -12.49 24.61
CA ASP A 665 9.05 -13.06 23.59
C ASP A 665 8.05 -12.05 23.07
N ILE A 666 7.41 -11.27 23.96
CA ILE A 666 6.44 -10.26 23.59
C ILE A 666 7.09 -9.12 22.79
N THR A 667 8.26 -8.65 23.22
CA THR A 667 9.00 -7.59 22.54
C THR A 667 9.41 -8.01 21.12
N GLN A 668 10.02 -9.20 20.97
CA GLN A 668 10.46 -9.68 19.66
C GLN A 668 9.28 -9.87 18.68
N ARG A 669 8.17 -10.43 19.16
CA ARG A 669 6.97 -10.64 18.35
C ARG A 669 6.31 -9.31 17.99
N LEU A 670 6.28 -8.33 18.89
CA LEU A 670 5.74 -7.01 18.63
C LEU A 670 6.59 -6.25 17.60
N GLU A 671 7.91 -6.24 17.77
CA GLU A 671 8.84 -5.55 16.86
C GLU A 671 8.84 -6.15 15.45
N SER A 672 8.58 -7.46 15.33
CA SER A 672 8.39 -8.14 14.05
C SER A 672 6.96 -8.06 13.50
N PHE A 673 6.06 -7.30 14.14
CA PHE A 673 4.63 -7.21 13.79
C PHE A 673 3.89 -8.56 13.77
N SER A 674 4.40 -9.58 14.46
CA SER A 674 3.74 -10.87 14.61
C SER A 674 2.66 -10.82 15.70
N LEU A 675 1.70 -9.91 15.57
CA LEU A 675 0.77 -9.49 16.63
C LEU A 675 -0.15 -10.63 17.09
N ASN A 676 -0.57 -11.50 16.18
CA ASN A 676 -1.38 -12.68 16.54
C ASN A 676 -0.62 -13.62 17.47
N THR A 677 0.70 -13.74 17.29
CA THR A 677 1.53 -14.55 18.16
C THR A 677 1.86 -13.86 19.50
N VAL A 678 1.78 -12.53 19.55
CA VAL A 678 1.83 -11.79 20.83
C VAL A 678 0.65 -12.20 21.70
N ILE A 679 -0.57 -12.20 21.14
CA ILE A 679 -1.78 -12.53 21.89
C ILE A 679 -1.77 -13.99 22.37
N SER A 680 -1.39 -14.94 21.51
CA SER A 680 -1.22 -16.34 21.94
C SER A 680 -0.14 -16.48 23.01
N GLY A 681 0.94 -15.72 22.93
CA GLY A 681 1.99 -15.67 23.94
C GLY A 681 1.46 -15.23 25.30
N PHE A 682 0.66 -14.15 25.34
CA PHE A 682 -0.02 -13.75 26.57
C PHE A 682 -0.89 -14.87 27.14
N MET A 683 -1.66 -15.56 26.32
CA MET A 683 -2.50 -16.67 26.78
C MET A 683 -1.66 -17.83 27.37
N GLU A 684 -0.54 -18.17 26.73
CA GLU A 684 0.38 -19.21 27.21
C GLU A 684 1.00 -18.86 28.56
N TYR A 685 1.53 -17.63 28.68
CA TYR A 685 2.14 -17.18 29.95
C TYR A 685 1.09 -17.03 31.05
N ASN A 686 -0.12 -16.59 30.74
CA ASN A 686 -1.22 -16.54 31.71
C ASN A 686 -1.52 -17.94 32.28
N ASN A 687 -1.57 -18.99 31.44
CA ASN A 687 -1.76 -20.35 31.88
C ASN A 687 -0.62 -20.81 32.82
N LYS A 688 0.64 -20.53 32.48
CA LYS A 688 1.80 -20.84 33.33
C LYS A 688 1.71 -20.16 34.69
N LEU A 689 1.37 -18.86 34.71
CA LEU A 689 1.25 -18.10 35.96
C LEU A 689 0.06 -18.58 36.82
N ILE A 690 -1.06 -18.98 36.22
CA ILE A 690 -2.18 -19.58 36.93
C ILE A 690 -1.77 -20.90 37.58
N ASP A 691 -0.95 -21.72 36.96
CA ASP A 691 -0.49 -22.97 37.53
C ASP A 691 0.52 -22.74 38.67
N LEU A 692 1.39 -21.73 38.55
CA LEU A 692 2.31 -21.33 39.62
C LEU A 692 1.56 -20.70 40.79
N SER A 693 0.49 -19.93 40.57
CA SER A 693 -0.33 -19.35 41.63
C SER A 693 -0.92 -20.40 42.58
N LYS A 694 -1.23 -21.61 42.04
CA LYS A 694 -1.73 -22.74 42.83
C LYS A 694 -0.63 -23.46 43.64
N LYS A 695 0.64 -23.33 43.23
CA LYS A 695 1.77 -24.05 43.83
C LYS A 695 2.53 -23.25 44.90
N GLY A 696 2.66 -21.96 44.71
CA GLY A 696 3.43 -21.11 45.60
C GLY A 696 3.14 -19.61 45.49
N GLY A 697 2.25 -19.24 44.57
CA GLY A 697 1.93 -17.85 44.31
C GLY A 697 2.74 -17.24 43.14
N VAL A 698 2.36 -16.03 42.77
CA VAL A 698 3.07 -15.22 41.77
C VAL A 698 3.46 -13.89 42.45
N ASP A 699 4.74 -13.54 42.35
CA ASP A 699 5.22 -12.29 42.94
C ASP A 699 4.68 -11.05 42.25
N LYS A 700 4.57 -9.96 43.01
CA LYS A 700 4.01 -8.70 42.53
C LYS A 700 4.73 -8.16 41.30
N LYS A 701 6.07 -8.22 41.26
CA LYS A 701 6.88 -7.71 40.16
C LYS A 701 6.61 -8.46 38.85
N THR A 702 6.35 -9.76 38.90
CA THR A 702 5.96 -10.56 37.75
C THR A 702 4.56 -10.15 37.21
N LEU A 703 3.60 -9.90 38.13
CA LEU A 703 2.27 -9.40 37.76
C LEU A 703 2.35 -8.00 37.15
N GLU A 704 3.08 -7.08 37.74
CA GLU A 704 3.33 -5.74 37.26
C GLU A 704 3.95 -5.75 35.86
N THR A 705 4.96 -6.58 35.64
CA THR A 705 5.61 -6.73 34.32
C THR A 705 4.62 -7.21 33.26
N TYR A 706 3.77 -8.18 33.61
CA TYR A 706 2.75 -8.65 32.66
C TYR A 706 1.73 -7.56 32.32
N VAL A 707 1.27 -6.81 33.32
CA VAL A 707 0.33 -5.69 33.11
C VAL A 707 0.94 -4.61 32.22
N LEU A 708 2.20 -4.25 32.43
CA LEU A 708 2.94 -3.30 31.58
C LEU A 708 3.01 -3.76 30.12
N LEU A 709 3.31 -5.03 29.88
CA LEU A 709 3.38 -5.59 28.52
C LEU A 709 2.01 -5.66 27.85
N LEU A 710 0.94 -5.92 28.61
CA LEU A 710 -0.42 -6.01 28.10
C LEU A 710 -1.03 -4.63 27.80
N ALA A 711 -0.53 -3.57 28.44
CA ALA A 711 -1.12 -2.24 28.38
C ALA A 711 -1.36 -1.69 26.95
N PRO A 712 -0.44 -1.78 25.97
CA PRO A 712 -0.72 -1.33 24.61
C PRO A 712 -1.87 -2.07 23.94
N PHE A 713 -2.10 -3.32 24.28
CA PHE A 713 -3.07 -4.21 23.64
C PHE A 713 -4.46 -4.11 24.26
N ALA A 714 -4.54 -4.02 25.58
CA ALA A 714 -5.74 -3.95 26.37
C ALA A 714 -5.61 -2.85 27.45
N PRO A 715 -5.72 -1.57 27.05
CA PRO A 715 -5.34 -0.44 27.89
C PRO A 715 -6.22 -0.25 29.12
N HIS A 716 -7.51 -0.50 29.02
CA HIS A 716 -8.42 -0.24 30.14
C HIS A 716 -8.19 -1.23 31.31
N ILE A 717 -8.13 -2.52 31.01
CA ILE A 717 -7.87 -3.54 32.04
C ILE A 717 -6.46 -3.40 32.62
N ALA A 718 -5.48 -3.00 31.79
CA ALA A 718 -4.13 -2.78 32.26
C ALA A 718 -4.03 -1.61 33.26
N GLU A 719 -4.66 -0.50 32.98
CA GLU A 719 -4.75 0.65 33.92
C GLU A 719 -5.43 0.25 35.22
N GLU A 720 -6.56 -0.48 35.14
CA GLU A 720 -7.28 -0.91 36.35
C GLU A 720 -6.45 -1.85 37.20
N LEU A 721 -5.80 -2.87 36.58
CA LEU A 721 -4.94 -3.80 37.31
C LEU A 721 -3.70 -3.11 37.86
N TRP A 722 -3.15 -2.12 37.16
CA TRP A 722 -2.03 -1.32 37.65
C TRP A 722 -2.40 -0.53 38.91
N ASN A 723 -3.59 0.06 38.89
CA ASN A 723 -4.14 0.75 40.06
C ASN A 723 -4.43 -0.23 41.21
N GLU A 724 -5.01 -1.40 40.94
CA GLU A 724 -5.28 -2.45 41.93
C GLU A 724 -3.99 -3.05 42.55
N LEU A 725 -2.88 -3.01 41.82
CA LEU A 725 -1.55 -3.36 42.35
C LEU A 725 -0.94 -2.24 43.23
N GLY A 726 -1.64 -1.15 43.45
CA GLY A 726 -1.29 -0.08 44.38
C GLY A 726 -0.51 1.08 43.76
N HIS A 727 -0.59 1.27 42.44
CA HIS A 727 0.02 2.41 41.75
C HIS A 727 -0.98 3.54 41.50
N ASP A 728 -0.60 4.75 41.83
CA ASP A 728 -1.43 5.96 41.62
C ASP A 728 -1.16 6.66 40.29
N THR A 729 -0.16 6.19 39.55
CA THR A 729 0.22 6.68 38.21
C THR A 729 -0.41 5.85 37.11
N SER A 730 -0.57 6.41 35.91
CA SER A 730 -0.95 5.63 34.73
C SER A 730 0.11 4.59 34.39
N VAL A 731 -0.31 3.40 33.95
CA VAL A 731 0.58 2.36 33.42
C VAL A 731 1.43 2.86 32.25
N PHE A 732 0.94 3.84 31.48
CA PHE A 732 1.67 4.45 30.37
C PHE A 732 2.69 5.53 30.81
N ALA A 733 2.75 5.88 32.08
CA ALA A 733 3.86 6.69 32.64
C ALA A 733 5.13 5.88 32.83
N GLU A 734 5.00 4.56 32.82
CA GLU A 734 6.10 3.63 33.00
C GLU A 734 6.83 3.34 31.68
N ARG A 735 8.08 2.87 31.80
CA ARG A 735 8.87 2.41 30.65
C ARG A 735 8.52 0.98 30.28
N TRP A 736 8.68 0.68 29.00
CA TRP A 736 8.60 -0.71 28.52
C TRP A 736 9.62 -1.57 29.27
N PRO A 737 9.23 -2.74 29.81
CA PRO A 737 10.11 -3.58 30.60
C PRO A 737 11.33 -4.07 29.82
N GLU A 738 12.47 -4.13 30.49
CA GLU A 738 13.71 -4.68 29.94
C GLU A 738 13.87 -6.16 30.34
N TYR A 739 14.57 -6.91 29.50
CA TYR A 739 14.90 -8.32 29.80
C TYR A 739 16.39 -8.53 29.90
N ASP A 740 16.77 -9.50 30.76
CA ASP A 740 18.12 -9.99 30.88
C ASP A 740 18.21 -11.40 30.28
N LYS A 741 19.11 -11.59 29.31
CA LYS A 741 19.29 -12.88 28.64
C LYS A 741 19.82 -13.96 29.55
N ASP A 742 20.70 -13.60 30.46
CA ASP A 742 21.29 -14.56 31.41
C ASP A 742 20.23 -15.09 32.40
N ALA A 743 19.28 -14.20 32.77
CA ALA A 743 18.16 -14.60 33.64
C ALA A 743 17.15 -15.55 32.95
N MET A 744 17.19 -15.65 31.60
CA MET A 744 16.32 -16.54 30.84
C MET A 744 16.87 -17.93 30.65
N GLU A 745 18.17 -18.15 30.95
CA GLU A 745 18.84 -19.45 30.75
C GLU A 745 18.39 -20.46 31.77
N ASP A 746 18.35 -21.72 31.37
CA ASP A 746 18.14 -22.83 32.27
C ASP A 746 19.47 -23.11 32.99
N ASP A 747 19.40 -23.22 34.28
CA ASP A 747 20.55 -23.73 35.10
C ASP A 747 20.85 -25.19 34.75
N GLU A 748 19.86 -25.89 34.22
CA GLU A 748 19.95 -27.29 33.83
C GLU A 748 19.65 -27.49 32.35
N VAL A 749 20.26 -28.47 31.76
CA VAL A 749 20.04 -28.93 30.41
C VAL A 749 19.66 -30.41 30.38
N GLU A 750 18.60 -30.73 29.67
CA GLU A 750 18.25 -32.13 29.41
C GLU A 750 19.13 -32.69 28.29
N ILE A 751 19.85 -33.72 28.60
CA ILE A 751 20.73 -34.40 27.66
C ILE A 751 20.35 -35.87 27.49
N ALA A 752 20.46 -36.35 26.27
CA ALA A 752 20.21 -37.76 25.98
C ALA A 752 21.34 -38.65 26.48
N VAL A 753 20.98 -39.74 27.17
CA VAL A 753 21.90 -40.75 27.62
C VAL A 753 21.78 -41.96 26.69
N GLN A 754 22.89 -42.32 26.07
CA GLN A 754 22.98 -43.41 25.09
C GLN A 754 23.80 -44.57 25.62
N ILE A 755 23.43 -45.75 25.11
CA ILE A 755 24.30 -46.96 25.21
C ILE A 755 24.62 -47.38 23.78
N ASN A 756 25.90 -47.45 23.45
CA ASN A 756 26.38 -47.83 22.11
C ASN A 756 25.69 -47.02 21.00
N GLY A 757 25.50 -45.71 21.20
CA GLY A 757 24.88 -44.78 20.23
C GLY A 757 23.35 -44.82 20.16
N LYS A 758 22.66 -45.62 20.96
CA LYS A 758 21.20 -45.66 21.05
C LYS A 758 20.70 -45.01 22.31
N THR A 759 19.83 -44.01 22.23
CA THR A 759 19.25 -43.33 23.40
C THR A 759 18.47 -44.30 24.27
N LYS A 760 18.78 -44.29 25.57
CA LYS A 760 18.20 -45.15 26.59
C LYS A 760 17.52 -44.39 27.73
N GLY A 761 17.85 -43.11 27.87
CA GLY A 761 17.26 -42.23 28.86
C GLY A 761 17.54 -40.76 28.54
N VAL A 762 16.98 -39.88 29.36
CA VAL A 762 17.28 -38.45 29.41
C VAL A 762 17.59 -38.09 30.84
N VAL A 763 18.55 -37.21 31.04
CA VAL A 763 18.90 -36.70 32.35
C VAL A 763 19.01 -35.20 32.34
N SER A 764 18.49 -34.53 33.38
CA SER A 764 18.68 -33.10 33.59
C SER A 764 19.97 -32.93 34.41
N ILE A 765 20.88 -32.11 33.90
CA ILE A 765 22.15 -31.77 34.58
C ILE A 765 22.38 -30.27 34.54
N ALA A 766 23.14 -29.77 35.53
CA ALA A 766 23.56 -28.37 35.48
C ALA A 766 24.30 -28.06 34.16
N LYS A 767 24.04 -26.89 33.57
CA LYS A 767 24.62 -26.48 32.28
C LYS A 767 26.15 -26.45 32.31
N ASP A 768 26.69 -26.11 33.48
CA ASP A 768 28.11 -26.06 33.81
C ASP A 768 28.62 -27.33 34.54
N ALA A 769 27.82 -28.41 34.55
CA ALA A 769 28.20 -29.67 35.21
C ALA A 769 29.54 -30.19 34.73
N SER A 770 30.37 -30.60 35.66
CA SER A 770 31.63 -31.28 35.34
C SER A 770 31.38 -32.55 34.53
N LYS A 771 32.38 -32.97 33.77
CA LYS A 771 32.27 -34.23 33.01
C LYS A 771 31.95 -35.42 33.94
N GLU A 772 32.51 -35.41 35.14
CA GLU A 772 32.34 -36.44 36.15
C GLU A 772 30.90 -36.47 36.68
N ASP A 773 30.35 -35.31 37.01
CA ASP A 773 28.97 -35.18 37.50
C ASP A 773 27.95 -35.54 36.42
N ALA A 774 28.15 -35.06 35.18
CA ALA A 774 27.31 -35.38 34.06
C ALA A 774 27.26 -36.89 33.76
N LEU A 775 28.43 -37.54 33.78
CA LEU A 775 28.51 -38.98 33.57
C LEU A 775 27.88 -39.77 34.73
N ALA A 776 28.03 -39.29 35.96
CA ALA A 776 27.42 -39.92 37.17
C ALA A 776 25.89 -39.84 37.09
N ALA A 777 25.35 -38.63 36.77
CA ALA A 777 23.93 -38.42 36.61
C ALA A 777 23.36 -39.23 35.44
N GLY A 778 24.06 -39.27 34.31
CA GLY A 778 23.65 -40.05 33.13
C GLY A 778 23.60 -41.55 33.40
N LYS A 779 24.60 -42.09 34.13
CA LYS A 779 24.59 -43.50 34.52
C LYS A 779 23.45 -43.80 35.49
N ALA A 780 23.19 -42.94 36.45
CA ALA A 780 22.08 -43.10 37.38
C ALA A 780 20.73 -43.14 36.67
N ALA A 781 20.53 -42.27 35.66
CA ALA A 781 19.29 -42.19 34.87
C ALA A 781 18.97 -43.48 34.05
N ILE A 782 19.98 -44.30 33.78
CA ILE A 782 19.80 -45.53 32.99
C ILE A 782 20.38 -46.78 33.75
N ALA A 783 20.46 -46.73 35.07
CA ALA A 783 21.08 -47.76 35.88
C ALA A 783 20.50 -49.16 35.62
N ASP A 784 19.20 -49.24 35.40
CA ASP A 784 18.46 -50.46 35.05
C ASP A 784 18.87 -51.09 33.69
N LYS A 785 19.50 -50.30 32.81
CA LYS A 785 19.90 -50.70 31.46
C LYS A 785 21.39 -50.91 31.29
N LEU A 786 22.17 -50.69 32.35
CA LEU A 786 23.61 -50.93 32.39
C LEU A 786 23.92 -52.40 32.74
N THR A 787 23.78 -53.32 31.78
CA THR A 787 23.89 -54.76 32.03
C THR A 787 25.22 -55.38 31.57
N GLY A 788 26.22 -54.61 31.13
CA GLY A 788 27.51 -55.06 30.61
C GLY A 788 28.70 -54.28 31.17
N ASN A 789 29.93 -54.63 30.77
CA ASN A 789 31.12 -53.89 31.16
C ASN A 789 31.26 -52.59 30.34
N VAL A 790 31.39 -51.43 31.05
CA VAL A 790 31.63 -50.13 30.42
C VAL A 790 33.08 -50.08 29.90
N ILE A 791 33.21 -49.81 28.58
CA ILE A 791 34.51 -49.71 27.91
C ILE A 791 34.96 -48.25 27.79
N LYS A 792 34.00 -47.35 27.51
CA LYS A 792 34.30 -45.94 27.29
C LYS A 792 33.08 -45.09 27.64
N GLU A 793 33.34 -43.94 28.23
CA GLU A 793 32.33 -42.92 28.55
C GLU A 793 32.64 -41.64 27.75
N ILE A 794 31.67 -41.16 27.06
CA ILE A 794 31.76 -39.96 26.21
C ILE A 794 30.73 -38.97 26.69
N TYR A 795 31.18 -37.77 27.03
CA TYR A 795 30.33 -36.66 27.35
C TYR A 795 30.62 -35.52 26.37
N VAL A 796 29.59 -35.05 25.70
CA VAL A 796 29.64 -33.84 24.90
C VAL A 796 28.78 -32.81 25.61
N PRO A 797 29.38 -31.74 26.16
CA PRO A 797 28.67 -30.75 26.96
C PRO A 797 27.39 -30.21 26.27
N GLY A 798 26.28 -30.22 27.01
CA GLY A 798 24.98 -29.74 26.55
C GLY A 798 24.33 -30.57 25.45
N LYS A 799 24.90 -31.70 25.04
CA LYS A 799 24.37 -32.47 23.90
C LYS A 799 24.05 -33.91 24.22
N ILE A 800 25.02 -34.68 24.72
CA ILE A 800 24.87 -36.13 24.84
C ILE A 800 25.84 -36.76 25.81
N ILE A 801 25.38 -37.80 26.50
CA ILE A 801 26.22 -38.78 27.21
C ILE A 801 26.10 -40.12 26.45
N ASN A 802 27.22 -40.70 26.06
CA ASN A 802 27.20 -42.02 25.41
C ASN A 802 28.10 -42.98 26.16
N ILE A 803 27.51 -44.04 26.69
CA ILE A 803 28.20 -45.13 27.42
C ILE A 803 28.41 -46.29 26.44
N VAL A 804 29.67 -46.56 26.14
CA VAL A 804 30.03 -47.69 25.30
C VAL A 804 30.24 -48.90 26.16
N MET A 805 29.49 -49.93 25.88
CA MET A 805 29.49 -51.19 26.63
C MET A 805 29.77 -52.38 25.73
N LYS A 806 30.38 -53.46 26.35
CA LYS A 806 30.60 -54.75 25.73
C LYS A 806 29.91 -55.84 26.53
#